data_65f4dcf6395530b62179f3ec9a50314e
#
_entry.id   65f4dcf6395530b62179f3ec9a50314e
#
_cell.length_a   1.000
_cell.length_b   1.000
_cell.length_c   1.000
_cell.angle_alpha   90.00
_cell.angle_beta   90.00
_cell.angle_gamma   90.00
#
_symmetry.space_group_name_H-M   'P 1'
#
loop_
_entity.id
_entity.type
_entity.pdbx_description
1 polymer ?
#
loop_
_entity_poly.entity_id
_entity_poly.type
_entity_poly.pdbx_seq_one_letter_code
_entity_poly.pdbx_strand_id
1 'polypeptide(L)'
;MDILTPEELDAIENNPLGDALNPIREALREADSTLGSFQLDGTTDIVEDSDPPGRPRLFVAALYKLLGIFIGSEAPAFLASRTGGRDLASDLYAVHSLLRPNDIRTTDTTYQYFRPLSRAVIRRAPDAEIWTAVIRLVLATSHSHSTPPPSDATSAGTPITHSSASQQGSEQTRQAIEDRVFEEICHCTHRAVGGFHEKYFQGRKWNRRANQIWQHAKSQYGDGEHRWTQLPKKCTEDDVCKWWLNLQKEFMANERTAFFRSSGDNRVGTEAQRQLDLFVKLKRDGYKHDWKHVLVVGEMKESDKNSKALWLQIGSAVRNVFAAQPTRRFVHAFSLRGTVMENWVYDRSGPYSGAAFDIHDQPEKFIQVMCGYLMMSDEEFGLDTFLMRRDHRLFATMPVEPRANRRKRKLELDAKPIAFQRAIVCRGTSCFRARDVGSTELDTVVKFSWTSSKRPPEAELLTKAHERGVRGLAKLVGYCEEVTSISELRQGLVFVTPYKFRDTPGGSGVSASQSRPLGPSVPFSGPSISSSASRKRKSAAESSRAAKRSRSHSSLHKTKDEESELSYSIETPQGTSLIQQDQDLPYDNRILRVLAISPAGRCISQFRSVVELLEALCDAIKVHRSLYLDGKILHRDISENNIIITDPAKSDGFKGMLIDLDLAKEEGKGPSGARHRTGTMEFMAIEVLLGTSHTYRHDLEAFFYVLIWLSARRGWALSKASPPRQSCLSSWYTGSYQDIARVKRGDMGSENGLLYILEEFPEEFDCVKPLCKRIRSILFSQKGFTGTPKDPSLLYDPIITAFQDATAAIQAGDAYT
;
A
#
# COMPACT_ATOMS: atom_id res chain seq x y z
N MET A 1 -34.65 21.30 17.51
CA MET A 1 -33.99 20.13 18.10
C MET A 1 -32.74 20.66 18.76
N ASP A 2 -32.64 20.47 20.03
CA ASP A 2 -31.48 20.92 20.81
C ASP A 2 -30.27 20.08 20.39
N ILE A 3 -29.18 20.75 20.08
CA ILE A 3 -27.94 20.13 19.56
C ILE A 3 -27.16 19.47 20.69
N LEU A 4 -27.35 19.91 21.93
CA LEU A 4 -26.73 19.40 23.14
C LEU A 4 -27.73 18.58 23.95
N THR A 5 -27.32 17.43 24.47
CA THR A 5 -28.12 16.63 25.41
C THR A 5 -28.00 17.19 26.83
N PRO A 6 -28.92 16.82 27.75
CA PRO A 6 -28.80 17.24 29.15
C PRO A 6 -27.47 16.86 29.79
N GLU A 7 -26.95 15.63 29.50
CA GLU A 7 -25.67 15.17 30.03
C GLU A 7 -24.49 15.99 29.46
N GLU A 8 -24.59 16.44 28.21
CA GLU A 8 -23.57 17.28 27.60
C GLU A 8 -23.61 18.71 28.17
N LEU A 9 -24.79 19.24 28.53
CA LEU A 9 -24.92 20.52 29.22
C LEU A 9 -24.27 20.45 30.60
N ASP A 10 -24.54 19.41 31.37
CA ASP A 10 -23.90 19.17 32.67
C ASP A 10 -22.36 19.07 32.53
N ALA A 11 -21.87 18.40 31.50
CA ALA A 11 -20.44 18.30 31.23
C ALA A 11 -19.81 19.67 30.92
N ILE A 12 -20.50 20.55 30.18
CA ILE A 12 -20.06 21.92 29.88
C ILE A 12 -20.05 22.78 31.14
N GLU A 13 -21.09 22.70 31.98
CA GLU A 13 -21.18 23.46 33.24
C GLU A 13 -20.07 23.04 34.22
N ASN A 14 -19.72 21.76 34.28
CA ASN A 14 -18.66 21.25 35.16
C ASN A 14 -17.26 21.57 34.61
N ASN A 15 -17.10 21.88 33.32
CA ASN A 15 -15.83 22.19 32.67
C ASN A 15 -15.90 23.51 31.88
N PRO A 16 -16.08 24.66 32.57
CA PRO A 16 -16.30 25.96 31.92
C PRO A 16 -15.05 26.43 31.18
N LEU A 17 -15.23 27.12 30.04
CA LEU A 17 -14.15 27.72 29.26
C LEU A 17 -13.48 28.89 30.00
N GLY A 18 -14.17 29.54 30.93
CA GLY A 18 -13.65 30.63 31.77
C GLY A 18 -12.92 31.71 30.98
N ASP A 19 -11.71 32.06 31.45
CA ASP A 19 -10.87 33.09 30.82
C ASP A 19 -10.02 32.60 29.68
N ALA A 20 -10.06 31.31 29.32
CA ALA A 20 -9.21 30.71 28.30
C ALA A 20 -9.34 31.38 26.92
N LEU A 21 -10.52 31.93 26.61
CA LEU A 21 -10.81 32.61 25.34
C LEU A 21 -10.42 34.12 25.33
N ASN A 22 -10.06 34.69 26.46
CA ASN A 22 -9.72 36.15 26.56
C ASN A 22 -8.56 36.54 25.61
N PRO A 23 -7.47 35.79 25.54
CA PRO A 23 -6.32 36.16 24.69
C PRO A 23 -6.63 36.21 23.20
N ILE A 24 -7.63 35.42 22.73
CA ILE A 24 -7.92 35.32 21.31
C ILE A 24 -9.05 36.26 20.83
N ARG A 25 -9.88 36.78 21.76
CA ARG A 25 -11.01 37.63 21.41
C ARG A 25 -10.63 38.90 20.66
N GLU A 26 -9.53 39.56 21.04
CA GLU A 26 -9.02 40.76 20.36
C GLU A 26 -8.59 40.44 18.92
N ALA A 27 -7.81 39.40 18.75
CA ALA A 27 -7.33 38.94 17.42
C ALA A 27 -8.51 38.54 16.50
N LEU A 28 -9.57 37.93 17.06
CA LEU A 28 -10.77 37.57 16.29
C LEU A 28 -11.57 38.82 15.92
N ARG A 29 -11.68 39.82 16.81
CA ARG A 29 -12.37 41.08 16.56
C ARG A 29 -11.67 41.90 15.47
N GLU A 30 -10.35 42.01 15.53
CA GLU A 30 -9.57 42.66 14.51
C GLU A 30 -9.71 41.94 13.14
N ALA A 31 -9.68 40.61 13.12
CA ALA A 31 -9.87 39.82 11.93
C ALA A 31 -11.30 39.91 11.34
N ASP A 32 -12.35 39.89 12.18
CA ASP A 32 -13.78 40.04 11.74
C ASP A 32 -14.08 41.44 11.21
N SER A 33 -13.55 42.52 11.86
CA SER A 33 -13.74 43.89 11.41
C SER A 33 -13.09 44.20 10.06
N THR A 34 -11.97 43.58 9.77
CA THR A 34 -11.25 43.70 8.49
C THR A 34 -11.98 43.01 7.33
N LEU A 35 -12.76 41.97 7.60
CA LEU A 35 -13.51 41.19 6.60
C LEU A 35 -14.95 41.71 6.42
N GLY A 36 -15.52 42.39 7.45
CA GLY A 36 -16.87 42.94 7.42
C GLY A 36 -17.08 44.19 6.57
N SER A 37 -16.01 44.84 6.14
CA SER A 37 -16.08 46.06 5.30
C SER A 37 -16.29 45.79 3.80
N PHE A 38 -16.35 44.52 3.38
CA PHE A 38 -16.49 44.15 1.98
C PHE A 38 -17.90 43.72 1.53
N GLN A 39 -18.93 43.81 2.39
CA GLN A 39 -20.31 43.37 2.06
C GLN A 39 -21.39 44.47 2.04
N LEU A 40 -21.06 45.69 1.75
CA LEU A 40 -22.02 46.74 1.49
C LEU A 40 -21.61 47.50 0.22
N ASP A 41 -21.84 46.90 -0.94
CA ASP A 41 -22.38 47.57 -2.11
C ASP A 41 -22.44 46.57 -3.25
N GLY A 42 -23.65 46.25 -3.64
CA GLY A 42 -23.93 45.48 -4.84
C GLY A 42 -23.86 46.40 -6.08
N THR A 43 -22.72 46.39 -6.76
CA THR A 43 -22.65 46.77 -8.20
C THR A 43 -21.41 46.08 -8.81
N THR A 44 -21.69 45.28 -9.84
CA THR A 44 -20.72 44.69 -10.75
C THR A 44 -19.90 45.77 -11.43
N ASP A 45 -18.59 45.79 -11.20
CA ASP A 45 -17.61 46.17 -12.23
C ASP A 45 -16.25 45.53 -11.93
N ILE A 46 -15.71 44.90 -12.94
CA ILE A 46 -14.40 44.20 -12.97
C ILE A 46 -13.31 45.27 -12.94
N VAL A 47 -12.56 45.35 -11.89
CA VAL A 47 -11.25 46.01 -11.90
C VAL A 47 -10.20 45.11 -11.27
N GLU A 48 -9.29 44.62 -12.11
CA GLU A 48 -8.01 44.08 -11.70
C GLU A 48 -7.24 45.16 -10.93
N ASP A 49 -7.05 44.98 -9.62
CA ASP A 49 -5.86 45.48 -8.99
C ASP A 49 -5.55 44.78 -7.65
N SER A 50 -4.31 44.49 -7.44
CA SER A 50 -3.57 43.82 -6.40
C SER A 50 -4.04 44.07 -4.94
N ASP A 51 -4.56 43.01 -4.31
CA ASP A 51 -4.79 42.91 -2.85
C ASP A 51 -3.43 42.80 -2.10
N PRO A 52 -3.24 43.45 -0.97
CA PRO A 52 -2.05 43.30 -0.17
C PRO A 52 -1.97 41.91 0.51
N PRO A 53 -0.88 41.20 0.37
CA PRO A 53 -0.75 39.79 0.76
C PRO A 53 -0.59 39.59 2.27
N GLY A 54 -1.64 39.75 3.06
CA GLY A 54 -1.55 39.57 4.51
C GLY A 54 -2.84 39.30 5.27
N ARG A 55 -3.97 39.71 4.77
CA ARG A 55 -5.26 39.74 5.52
C ARG A 55 -5.91 38.39 5.77
N PRO A 56 -6.00 37.44 4.83
CA PRO A 56 -6.55 36.10 5.10
C PRO A 56 -5.71 35.30 6.10
N ARG A 57 -4.40 35.55 6.16
CA ARG A 57 -3.47 34.84 7.05
C ARG A 57 -3.71 35.15 8.53
N LEU A 58 -4.05 36.36 8.87
CA LEU A 58 -4.33 36.76 10.27
C LEU A 58 -5.58 36.08 10.80
N PHE A 59 -6.64 35.98 9.98
CA PHE A 59 -7.88 35.32 10.35
C PHE A 59 -7.67 33.80 10.53
N VAL A 60 -7.02 33.14 9.58
CA VAL A 60 -6.69 31.70 9.67
C VAL A 60 -5.80 31.40 10.88
N ALA A 61 -4.82 32.26 11.16
CA ALA A 61 -3.96 32.13 12.34
C ALA A 61 -4.75 32.30 13.66
N ALA A 62 -5.71 33.23 13.71
CA ALA A 62 -6.58 33.40 14.86
C ALA A 62 -7.52 32.20 15.06
N LEU A 63 -8.12 31.69 13.99
CA LEU A 63 -8.95 30.47 14.03
C LEU A 63 -8.17 29.23 14.46
N TYR A 64 -6.96 29.08 13.94
CA TYR A 64 -6.07 27.97 14.32
C TYR A 64 -5.80 27.98 15.83
N LYS A 65 -5.48 29.14 16.39
CA LYS A 65 -5.29 29.29 17.84
C LYS A 65 -6.59 29.06 18.62
N LEU A 66 -7.74 29.54 18.11
CA LEU A 66 -9.04 29.35 18.74
C LEU A 66 -9.38 27.87 18.87
N LEU A 67 -9.24 27.08 17.78
CA LEU A 67 -9.48 25.65 17.84
C LEU A 67 -8.50 24.94 18.77
N GLY A 68 -7.25 25.37 18.83
CA GLY A 68 -6.26 24.85 19.78
C GLY A 68 -6.69 25.04 21.25
N ILE A 69 -7.35 26.16 21.59
CA ILE A 69 -7.90 26.41 22.93
C ILE A 69 -9.05 25.43 23.23
N PHE A 70 -9.97 25.21 22.30
CA PHE A 70 -11.05 24.25 22.48
C PHE A 70 -10.54 22.82 22.65
N ILE A 71 -9.57 22.41 21.85
CA ILE A 71 -8.94 21.08 21.94
C ILE A 71 -8.22 20.90 23.29
N GLY A 72 -7.62 21.96 23.81
CA GLY A 72 -6.89 21.93 25.09
C GLY A 72 -7.78 22.10 26.33
N SER A 73 -9.12 22.35 26.18
CA SER A 73 -10.06 22.38 27.29
C SER A 73 -10.56 20.98 27.65
N GLU A 74 -11.13 20.80 28.85
CA GLU A 74 -11.56 19.46 29.30
C GLU A 74 -12.92 19.03 28.72
N ALA A 75 -13.83 19.96 28.46
CA ALA A 75 -15.19 19.67 28.03
C ALA A 75 -15.30 18.78 26.78
N PRO A 76 -14.48 18.93 25.68
CA PRO A 76 -14.65 18.13 24.47
C PRO A 76 -14.44 16.62 24.64
N ALA A 77 -13.71 16.20 25.68
CA ALA A 77 -13.50 14.77 25.99
C ALA A 77 -14.78 14.09 26.53
N PHE A 78 -15.70 14.89 27.06
CA PHE A 78 -16.99 14.42 27.60
C PHE A 78 -18.18 14.65 26.66
N LEU A 79 -17.97 15.34 25.54
CA LEU A 79 -18.98 15.60 24.50
C LEU A 79 -18.91 14.54 23.41
N ALA A 80 -20.06 14.01 23.00
CA ALA A 80 -20.12 12.97 21.98
C ALA A 80 -19.64 13.47 20.61
N SER A 81 -18.90 12.64 19.87
CA SER A 81 -18.53 12.91 18.49
C SER A 81 -19.77 13.08 17.59
N ARG A 82 -19.69 14.00 16.64
CA ARG A 82 -20.72 14.26 15.61
C ARG A 82 -20.35 13.70 14.24
N THR A 83 -19.15 13.16 14.08
CA THR A 83 -18.63 12.65 12.80
C THR A 83 -18.31 11.14 12.83
N GLY A 84 -18.67 10.47 13.92
CA GLY A 84 -18.37 9.05 14.13
C GLY A 84 -16.99 8.78 14.73
N GLY A 85 -16.32 9.83 15.25
CA GLY A 85 -15.11 9.71 16.07
C GLY A 85 -15.44 9.25 17.50
N ARG A 86 -14.44 9.31 18.40
CA ARG A 86 -14.58 8.89 19.80
C ARG A 86 -15.34 9.92 20.64
N ASP A 87 -15.01 11.19 20.46
CA ASP A 87 -15.50 12.34 21.21
C ASP A 87 -15.42 13.61 20.35
N LEU A 88 -15.93 14.74 20.86
CA LEU A 88 -15.86 16.01 20.17
C LEU A 88 -14.42 16.55 20.04
N ALA A 89 -13.51 16.16 20.93
CA ALA A 89 -12.10 16.51 20.79
C ALA A 89 -11.50 15.91 19.51
N SER A 90 -11.82 14.67 19.19
CA SER A 90 -11.42 14.00 17.93
C SER A 90 -11.95 14.73 16.70
N ASP A 91 -13.20 15.19 16.75
CA ASP A 91 -13.80 15.98 15.66
C ASP A 91 -13.12 17.34 15.50
N LEU A 92 -12.81 18.00 16.60
CA LEU A 92 -12.09 19.28 16.60
C LEU A 92 -10.67 19.16 16.05
N TYR A 93 -9.97 18.08 16.35
CA TYR A 93 -8.65 17.80 15.74
C TYR A 93 -8.77 17.67 14.21
N ALA A 94 -9.84 17.04 13.71
CA ALA A 94 -10.08 16.95 12.28
C ALA A 94 -10.27 18.34 11.65
N VAL A 95 -11.11 19.20 12.24
CA VAL A 95 -11.34 20.56 11.78
C VAL A 95 -10.08 21.43 11.87
N HIS A 96 -9.33 21.33 12.98
CA HIS A 96 -8.07 22.04 13.17
C HIS A 96 -7.01 21.68 12.10
N SER A 97 -6.97 20.44 11.68
CA SER A 97 -6.04 19.97 10.64
C SER A 97 -6.34 20.55 9.25
N LEU A 98 -7.57 21.02 9.01
CA LEU A 98 -7.97 21.69 7.76
C LEU A 98 -7.46 23.13 7.67
N LEU A 99 -7.18 23.78 8.83
CA LEU A 99 -6.68 25.13 8.88
C LEU A 99 -5.14 25.13 8.81
N ARG A 100 -4.58 25.43 7.65
CA ARG A 100 -3.13 25.61 7.50
C ARG A 100 -2.78 27.11 7.48
N PRO A 101 -1.97 27.64 8.39
CA PRO A 101 -1.61 29.06 8.43
C PRO A 101 -0.94 29.60 7.17
N ASN A 102 -0.42 28.74 6.31
CA ASN A 102 0.33 29.07 5.09
C ASN A 102 -0.37 28.65 3.78
N ASP A 103 -1.62 28.17 3.82
CA ASP A 103 -2.35 27.77 2.61
C ASP A 103 -3.23 28.93 2.11
N ILE A 104 -2.83 29.55 1.00
CA ILE A 104 -3.48 30.70 0.36
C ILE A 104 -4.84 30.31 -0.27
N ARG A 105 -5.18 29.02 -0.31
CA ARG A 105 -6.45 28.50 -0.92
C ARG A 105 -7.63 28.40 0.04
N THR A 106 -7.52 28.87 1.26
CA THR A 106 -8.65 29.01 2.18
C THR A 106 -9.48 30.24 1.76
N THR A 107 -10.36 30.03 0.79
CA THR A 107 -11.23 30.98 0.16
C THR A 107 -12.47 31.29 1.04
N ASP A 108 -13.30 32.23 0.60
CA ASP A 108 -14.53 32.76 1.21
C ASP A 108 -15.47 31.72 1.87
N THR A 109 -15.49 30.49 1.37
CA THR A 109 -16.30 29.40 1.92
C THR A 109 -15.83 28.98 3.32
N THR A 110 -14.54 28.95 3.61
CA THR A 110 -14.02 28.59 4.94
C THR A 110 -14.39 29.65 5.98
N TYR A 111 -14.36 30.92 5.60
CA TYR A 111 -14.77 32.04 6.48
C TYR A 111 -16.22 31.92 6.91
N GLN A 112 -17.15 31.61 6.02
CA GLN A 112 -18.56 31.49 6.32
C GLN A 112 -18.89 30.45 7.38
N TYR A 113 -18.18 29.31 7.39
CA TYR A 113 -18.40 28.26 8.39
C TYR A 113 -17.91 28.65 9.78
N PHE A 114 -16.79 29.39 9.88
CA PHE A 114 -16.23 29.83 11.17
C PHE A 114 -16.85 31.09 11.76
N ARG A 115 -17.53 31.89 10.96
CA ARG A 115 -18.09 33.16 11.38
C ARG A 115 -19.08 33.06 12.57
N PRO A 116 -19.99 32.08 12.62
CA PRO A 116 -20.89 31.93 13.80
C PRO A 116 -20.13 31.69 15.09
N LEU A 117 -19.09 30.82 15.06
CA LEU A 117 -18.25 30.53 16.22
C LEU A 117 -17.46 31.77 16.64
N SER A 118 -16.78 32.43 15.70
CA SER A 118 -15.99 33.63 15.98
C SER A 118 -16.87 34.73 16.64
N ARG A 119 -18.07 34.94 16.13
CA ARG A 119 -19.02 35.91 16.71
C ARG A 119 -19.49 35.53 18.11
N ALA A 120 -19.80 34.26 18.39
CA ALA A 120 -20.15 33.79 19.72
C ALA A 120 -19.02 34.06 20.74
N VAL A 121 -17.76 33.81 20.35
CA VAL A 121 -16.58 34.06 21.17
C VAL A 121 -16.37 35.57 21.40
N ILE A 122 -16.49 36.42 20.36
CA ILE A 122 -16.29 37.87 20.44
C ILE A 122 -17.33 38.52 21.37
N ARG A 123 -18.61 38.11 21.28
CA ARG A 123 -19.70 38.69 22.10
C ARG A 123 -19.78 38.10 23.51
N ARG A 124 -18.88 37.19 23.90
CA ARG A 124 -18.89 36.53 25.20
C ARG A 124 -20.20 35.76 25.47
N ALA A 125 -20.66 34.99 24.48
CA ALA A 125 -21.82 34.12 24.64
C ALA A 125 -21.61 33.10 25.77
N PRO A 126 -22.67 32.55 26.37
CA PRO A 126 -22.58 31.45 27.33
C PRO A 126 -21.90 30.24 26.73
N ASP A 127 -21.16 29.45 27.55
CA ASP A 127 -20.39 28.31 27.10
C ASP A 127 -21.23 27.31 26.28
N ALA A 128 -22.46 27.02 26.67
CA ALA A 128 -23.40 26.17 25.94
C ALA A 128 -23.67 26.67 24.50
N GLU A 129 -23.73 27.98 24.30
CA GLU A 129 -23.93 28.59 22.98
C GLU A 129 -22.63 28.51 22.16
N ILE A 130 -21.47 28.70 22.79
CA ILE A 130 -20.16 28.56 22.15
C ILE A 130 -19.98 27.13 21.70
N TRP A 131 -20.24 26.13 22.57
CA TRP A 131 -20.13 24.71 22.22
C TRP A 131 -21.13 24.27 21.15
N THR A 132 -22.34 24.83 21.17
CA THR A 132 -23.32 24.66 20.07
C THR A 132 -22.77 25.18 18.73
N ALA A 133 -22.09 26.31 18.74
CA ALA A 133 -21.46 26.86 17.53
C ALA A 133 -20.26 25.99 17.07
N VAL A 134 -19.49 25.41 17.99
CA VAL A 134 -18.41 24.43 17.69
C VAL A 134 -19.00 23.18 17.04
N ILE A 135 -20.06 22.60 17.58
CA ILE A 135 -20.72 21.41 17.02
C ILE A 135 -21.26 21.69 15.62
N ARG A 136 -21.88 22.86 15.41
CA ARG A 136 -22.35 23.27 14.08
C ARG A 136 -21.20 23.40 13.07
N LEU A 137 -20.07 23.93 13.49
CA LEU A 137 -18.87 24.02 12.67
C LEU A 137 -18.38 22.64 12.28
N VAL A 138 -18.27 21.70 13.23
CA VAL A 138 -17.88 20.32 12.98
C VAL A 138 -18.82 19.66 11.96
N LEU A 139 -20.13 19.78 12.15
CA LEU A 139 -21.11 19.23 11.21
C LEU A 139 -21.02 19.86 9.81
N ALA A 140 -20.87 21.19 9.73
CA ALA A 140 -20.78 21.91 8.46
C ALA A 140 -19.51 21.51 7.67
N THR A 141 -18.40 21.34 8.35
CA THR A 141 -17.14 20.92 7.72
C THR A 141 -17.13 19.44 7.33
N SER A 142 -17.91 18.60 8.00
CA SER A 142 -18.05 17.16 7.67
C SER A 142 -18.89 16.93 6.41
N HIS A 143 -19.90 17.78 6.16
CA HIS A 143 -20.75 17.68 4.97
C HIS A 143 -20.12 18.28 3.70
N SER A 144 -19.06 19.08 3.80
CA SER A 144 -18.36 19.65 2.64
C SER A 144 -17.32 18.70 2.01
N HIS A 145 -17.12 17.50 2.54
CA HIS A 145 -16.17 16.52 2.03
C HIS A 145 -16.79 15.42 1.16
N SER A 146 -17.83 15.71 0.39
CA SER A 146 -18.37 14.78 -0.61
C SER A 146 -17.72 14.88 -2.00
N THR A 147 -16.72 15.73 -2.20
CA THR A 147 -15.86 15.72 -3.41
C THR A 147 -14.44 16.14 -3.05
N PRO A 148 -13.45 15.26 -3.16
CA PRO A 148 -12.08 15.70 -3.17
C PRO A 148 -11.85 16.58 -4.41
N PRO A 149 -11.12 17.70 -4.30
CA PRO A 149 -10.69 18.42 -5.48
C PRO A 149 -9.82 17.49 -6.33
N PRO A 150 -9.77 17.65 -7.67
CA PRO A 150 -8.88 16.88 -8.50
C PRO A 150 -7.45 17.14 -8.02
N SER A 151 -6.89 16.20 -7.29
CA SER A 151 -5.47 16.19 -7.02
C SER A 151 -4.78 15.96 -8.34
N ASP A 152 -3.89 16.86 -8.72
CA ASP A 152 -2.94 16.61 -9.81
C ASP A 152 -2.29 15.24 -9.57
N ALA A 153 -2.75 14.29 -10.37
CA ALA A 153 -2.40 12.90 -10.26
C ALA A 153 -0.98 12.70 -10.79
N THR A 154 0.01 12.76 -9.91
CA THR A 154 1.37 12.30 -10.20
C THR A 154 2.03 11.61 -9.02
N SER A 155 1.27 10.78 -8.32
CA SER A 155 1.87 9.76 -7.45
C SER A 155 1.06 8.48 -7.53
N ALA A 156 1.01 7.90 -8.74
CA ALA A 156 0.54 6.54 -8.93
C ALA A 156 1.54 5.58 -8.28
N GLY A 157 1.38 5.36 -6.99
CA GLY A 157 2.08 4.37 -6.23
C GLY A 157 1.44 3.02 -6.33
N THR A 158 2.25 1.97 -6.55
CA THR A 158 1.78 0.62 -6.21
C THR A 158 1.42 0.66 -4.72
N PRO A 159 0.16 0.45 -4.34
CA PRO A 159 -0.18 0.37 -2.93
C PRO A 159 0.66 -0.75 -2.35
N ILE A 160 1.44 -0.46 -1.32
CA ILE A 160 2.00 -1.52 -0.48
C ILE A 160 0.79 -2.01 0.31
N THR A 161 0.03 -2.88 -0.33
CA THR A 161 -1.12 -3.49 0.28
C THR A 161 -0.59 -4.37 1.39
N HIS A 162 -0.95 -4.01 2.60
CA HIS A 162 -0.98 -4.77 3.84
C HIS A 162 -0.15 -6.05 3.88
N SER A 163 0.73 -6.18 4.87
CA SER A 163 1.38 -7.45 5.13
C SER A 163 0.32 -8.53 5.33
N SER A 164 0.50 -9.68 4.70
CA SER A 164 -0.42 -10.82 4.79
C SER A 164 -0.63 -11.34 6.22
N ALA A 165 0.23 -10.93 7.15
CA ALA A 165 0.19 -11.37 8.55
C ALA A 165 -0.87 -10.63 9.38
N SER A 166 -1.10 -9.33 9.14
CA SER A 166 -2.08 -8.54 9.90
C SER A 166 -3.54 -8.89 9.58
N GLN A 167 -3.77 -9.69 8.55
CA GLN A 167 -5.11 -9.99 8.02
C GLN A 167 -5.53 -11.47 8.10
N GLN A 168 -4.71 -12.32 8.67
CA GLN A 168 -5.08 -13.72 8.91
C GLN A 168 -6.13 -13.83 10.01
N GLY A 169 -7.36 -13.50 9.74
CA GLY A 169 -8.43 -13.71 10.71
C GLY A 169 -9.57 -12.70 10.66
N SER A 170 -9.49 -11.64 9.84
CA SER A 170 -10.64 -10.78 9.62
C SER A 170 -11.49 -11.34 8.46
N GLU A 171 -12.77 -11.63 8.72
CA GLU A 171 -13.74 -11.85 7.66
C GLU A 171 -13.80 -10.59 6.79
N GLN A 172 -13.24 -10.71 5.57
CA GLN A 172 -13.22 -9.59 4.64
C GLN A 172 -14.47 -9.63 3.79
N THR A 173 -15.19 -8.54 3.78
CA THR A 173 -16.33 -8.39 2.89
C THR A 173 -15.86 -8.42 1.43
N ARG A 174 -16.73 -8.88 0.52
CA ARG A 174 -16.48 -8.87 -0.93
C ARG A 174 -16.03 -7.49 -1.41
N GLN A 175 -16.65 -6.43 -0.92
CA GLN A 175 -16.36 -5.05 -1.28
C GLN A 175 -14.91 -4.66 -0.90
N ALA A 176 -14.48 -4.98 0.30
CA ALA A 176 -13.12 -4.67 0.75
C ALA A 176 -12.04 -5.36 -0.11
N ILE A 177 -12.32 -6.59 -0.60
CA ILE A 177 -11.40 -7.28 -1.51
C ILE A 177 -11.40 -6.63 -2.89
N GLU A 178 -12.56 -6.25 -3.42
CA GLU A 178 -12.70 -5.59 -4.72
C GLU A 178 -12.03 -4.21 -4.73
N ASP A 179 -12.16 -3.44 -3.67
CA ASP A 179 -11.49 -2.14 -3.51
C ASP A 179 -9.97 -2.30 -3.53
N ARG A 180 -9.42 -3.28 -2.84
CA ARG A 180 -7.98 -3.60 -2.88
C ARG A 180 -7.50 -4.04 -4.25
N VAL A 181 -8.26 -4.93 -4.90
CA VAL A 181 -7.94 -5.35 -6.27
C VAL A 181 -7.95 -4.14 -7.20
N PHE A 182 -8.91 -3.24 -7.03
CA PHE A 182 -8.96 -2.00 -7.81
C PHE A 182 -7.72 -1.14 -7.60
N GLU A 183 -7.32 -0.91 -6.35
CA GLU A 183 -6.09 -0.16 -6.04
C GLU A 183 -4.84 -0.79 -6.68
N GLU A 184 -4.75 -2.13 -6.68
CA GLU A 184 -3.63 -2.85 -7.29
C GLU A 184 -3.55 -2.67 -8.81
N ILE A 185 -4.70 -2.64 -9.52
CA ILE A 185 -4.72 -2.75 -10.98
C ILE A 185 -5.07 -1.46 -11.72
N CYS A 186 -5.65 -0.46 -11.05
CA CYS A 186 -6.24 0.72 -11.71
C CYS A 186 -5.23 1.54 -12.53
N HIS A 187 -3.95 1.51 -12.18
CA HIS A 187 -2.90 2.27 -12.87
C HIS A 187 -2.00 1.44 -13.79
N CYS A 188 -2.18 0.12 -13.85
CA CYS A 188 -1.32 -0.78 -14.61
C CYS A 188 -2.10 -1.80 -15.48
N THR A 189 -3.40 -1.56 -15.69
CA THR A 189 -4.23 -2.34 -16.59
C THR A 189 -4.05 -1.87 -18.02
N HIS A 190 -3.76 -2.78 -18.94
CA HIS A 190 -3.68 -2.48 -20.38
C HIS A 190 -4.73 -3.27 -21.16
N ARG A 191 -5.39 -2.64 -22.13
CA ARG A 191 -6.40 -3.29 -22.95
C ARG A 191 -6.04 -3.27 -24.43
N ALA A 192 -6.53 -4.27 -25.15
CA ALA A 192 -6.30 -4.40 -26.60
C ALA A 192 -4.80 -4.37 -26.98
N VAL A 193 -3.98 -5.08 -26.21
CA VAL A 193 -2.53 -5.16 -26.42
C VAL A 193 -2.25 -5.87 -27.75
N GLY A 194 -1.42 -5.24 -28.59
CA GLY A 194 -1.05 -5.81 -29.88
C GLY A 194 -0.22 -7.08 -29.74
N GLY A 195 -0.39 -8.02 -30.66
CA GLY A 195 0.33 -9.30 -30.65
C GLY A 195 -0.19 -10.33 -29.62
N PHE A 196 -1.28 -10.03 -28.89
CA PHE A 196 -1.78 -10.90 -27.83
C PHE A 196 -2.22 -12.28 -28.35
N HIS A 197 -3.04 -12.31 -29.40
CA HIS A 197 -3.54 -13.56 -29.95
C HIS A 197 -2.42 -14.39 -30.58
N GLU A 198 -1.54 -13.74 -31.30
CA GLU A 198 -0.35 -14.32 -31.92
C GLU A 198 0.54 -14.98 -30.87
N LYS A 199 0.81 -14.27 -29.79
CA LYS A 199 1.65 -14.76 -28.70
C LYS A 199 1.07 -15.97 -27.97
N TYR A 200 -0.21 -15.95 -27.63
CA TYR A 200 -0.77 -16.98 -26.75
C TYR A 200 -1.50 -18.10 -27.47
N PHE A 201 -1.99 -17.86 -28.70
CA PHE A 201 -2.87 -18.80 -29.38
C PHE A 201 -2.42 -19.20 -30.79
N GLN A 202 -1.44 -18.52 -31.40
CA GLN A 202 -0.92 -18.89 -32.74
C GLN A 202 0.48 -19.53 -32.65
N GLY A 203 0.82 -20.33 -33.68
CA GLY A 203 2.14 -20.95 -33.78
C GLY A 203 2.43 -22.00 -32.68
N ARG A 204 1.42 -22.52 -31.98
CA ARG A 204 1.54 -23.48 -30.91
C ARG A 204 1.48 -24.91 -31.40
N LYS A 205 2.15 -25.83 -30.71
CA LYS A 205 2.13 -27.26 -31.08
C LYS A 205 0.73 -27.85 -31.19
N TRP A 206 -0.23 -27.36 -30.44
CA TRP A 206 -1.61 -27.79 -30.41
C TRP A 206 -2.50 -27.14 -31.49
N ASN A 207 -2.03 -26.13 -32.23
CA ASN A 207 -2.88 -25.45 -33.24
C ASN A 207 -3.39 -26.41 -34.32
N ARG A 208 -2.59 -27.40 -34.75
CA ARG A 208 -3.05 -28.42 -35.72
C ARG A 208 -4.29 -29.15 -35.18
N ARG A 209 -4.30 -29.53 -33.92
CA ARG A 209 -5.42 -30.19 -33.26
C ARG A 209 -6.62 -29.25 -33.13
N ALA A 210 -6.40 -28.01 -32.74
CA ALA A 210 -7.43 -26.97 -32.67
C ALA A 210 -8.14 -26.77 -34.02
N ASN A 211 -7.38 -26.74 -35.11
CA ASN A 211 -7.96 -26.62 -36.46
C ASN A 211 -8.79 -27.86 -36.86
N GLN A 212 -8.34 -29.06 -36.48
CA GLN A 212 -9.18 -30.26 -36.68
C GLN A 212 -10.48 -30.17 -35.92
N ILE A 213 -10.45 -29.74 -34.66
CA ILE A 213 -11.66 -29.54 -33.80
C ILE A 213 -12.58 -28.51 -34.45
N TRP A 214 -12.04 -27.38 -34.96
CA TRP A 214 -12.83 -26.38 -35.66
C TRP A 214 -13.56 -26.96 -36.86
N GLN A 215 -12.90 -27.78 -37.70
CA GLN A 215 -13.54 -28.37 -38.88
C GLN A 215 -14.76 -29.26 -38.50
N HIS A 216 -14.73 -29.91 -37.36
CA HIS A 216 -15.88 -30.69 -36.83
C HIS A 216 -16.92 -29.78 -36.16
N ALA A 217 -16.51 -28.84 -35.35
CA ALA A 217 -17.38 -27.91 -34.61
C ALA A 217 -18.13 -26.94 -35.58
N LYS A 218 -17.61 -26.75 -36.79
CA LYS A 218 -18.25 -25.94 -37.84
C LYS A 218 -19.66 -26.39 -38.17
N SER A 219 -19.96 -27.68 -37.97
CA SER A 219 -21.34 -28.22 -38.15
C SER A 219 -22.37 -27.59 -37.21
N GLN A 220 -21.96 -27.03 -36.07
CA GLN A 220 -22.82 -26.30 -35.14
C GLN A 220 -22.85 -24.80 -35.37
N TYR A 221 -22.15 -24.30 -36.38
CA TYR A 221 -22.18 -22.92 -36.77
C TYR A 221 -23.02 -22.76 -38.04
N GLY A 222 -24.06 -21.94 -37.98
CA GLY A 222 -24.95 -21.71 -39.11
C GLY A 222 -24.39 -20.67 -40.08
N ASP A 223 -23.84 -21.11 -41.21
CA ASP A 223 -23.27 -20.23 -42.22
C ASP A 223 -24.28 -19.18 -42.75
N GLY A 224 -25.56 -19.52 -42.80
CA GLY A 224 -26.60 -18.58 -43.24
C GLY A 224 -27.02 -17.53 -42.22
N GLU A 225 -26.93 -17.87 -40.91
CA GLU A 225 -27.23 -16.95 -39.80
C GLU A 225 -25.98 -16.31 -39.17
N HIS A 226 -24.80 -16.72 -39.57
CA HIS A 226 -23.52 -16.29 -39.02
C HIS A 226 -23.46 -16.38 -37.48
N ARG A 227 -23.94 -17.51 -36.93
CA ARG A 227 -24.01 -17.71 -35.47
C ARG A 227 -23.95 -19.18 -35.06
N TRP A 228 -23.62 -19.39 -33.78
CA TRP A 228 -23.73 -20.70 -33.13
C TRP A 228 -25.21 -21.09 -33.00
N THR A 229 -25.60 -22.18 -33.63
CA THR A 229 -27.02 -22.59 -33.76
C THR A 229 -27.62 -23.01 -32.42
N GLN A 230 -26.82 -23.62 -31.55
CA GLN A 230 -27.27 -24.07 -30.23
C GLN A 230 -27.19 -23.01 -29.12
N LEU A 231 -26.65 -21.83 -29.42
CA LEU A 231 -26.62 -20.74 -28.45
C LEU A 231 -27.90 -19.90 -28.60
N PRO A 232 -28.77 -19.81 -27.54
CA PRO A 232 -30.02 -19.05 -27.60
C PRO A 232 -29.78 -17.57 -27.95
N LYS A 233 -30.74 -16.92 -28.66
CA LYS A 233 -30.65 -15.48 -28.98
C LYS A 233 -30.69 -14.58 -27.74
N LYS A 234 -31.44 -14.99 -26.69
CA LYS A 234 -31.43 -14.41 -25.36
C LYS A 234 -31.03 -15.51 -24.41
N CYS A 235 -29.84 -15.41 -23.88
CA CYS A 235 -29.29 -16.42 -22.97
C CYS A 235 -28.91 -15.79 -21.63
N THR A 236 -29.20 -16.51 -20.58
CA THR A 236 -28.70 -16.26 -19.23
C THR A 236 -27.27 -16.75 -19.14
N GLU A 237 -26.54 -16.35 -18.09
CA GLU A 237 -25.20 -16.89 -17.77
C GLU A 237 -25.23 -18.43 -17.72
N ASP A 238 -26.30 -19.00 -17.22
CA ASP A 238 -26.57 -20.46 -17.13
C ASP A 238 -26.66 -21.14 -18.52
N ASP A 239 -27.37 -20.54 -19.45
CA ASP A 239 -27.54 -21.08 -20.81
C ASP A 239 -26.20 -21.06 -21.55
N VAL A 240 -25.43 -20.00 -21.43
CA VAL A 240 -24.08 -19.88 -22.02
C VAL A 240 -23.15 -20.91 -21.42
N CYS A 241 -23.14 -21.10 -20.09
CA CYS A 241 -22.32 -22.12 -19.44
C CYS A 241 -22.69 -23.53 -19.91
N LYS A 242 -23.97 -23.86 -20.00
CA LYS A 242 -24.45 -25.17 -20.49
C LYS A 242 -24.03 -25.42 -21.92
N TRP A 243 -24.24 -24.44 -22.80
CA TRP A 243 -23.80 -24.52 -24.19
C TRP A 243 -22.30 -24.73 -24.31
N TRP A 244 -21.49 -23.94 -23.57
CA TRP A 244 -20.04 -24.06 -23.55
C TRP A 244 -19.55 -25.45 -23.13
N LEU A 245 -20.12 -25.99 -22.06
CA LEU A 245 -19.79 -27.32 -21.56
C LEU A 245 -20.22 -28.44 -22.51
N ASN A 246 -21.35 -28.26 -23.22
CA ASN A 246 -21.80 -29.20 -24.26
C ASN A 246 -20.84 -29.19 -25.46
N LEU A 247 -20.41 -28.01 -25.91
CA LEU A 247 -19.43 -27.86 -26.99
C LEU A 247 -18.10 -28.55 -26.63
N GLN A 248 -17.64 -28.38 -25.40
CA GLN A 248 -16.48 -29.09 -24.89
C GLN A 248 -16.68 -30.61 -24.90
N LYS A 249 -17.81 -31.10 -24.38
CA LYS A 249 -18.12 -32.53 -24.27
C LYS A 249 -18.13 -33.19 -25.63
N GLU A 250 -18.69 -32.52 -26.63
CA GLU A 250 -18.86 -33.06 -27.96
C GLU A 250 -17.56 -33.08 -28.76
N PHE A 251 -16.80 -32.01 -28.75
CA PHE A 251 -15.62 -31.83 -29.63
C PHE A 251 -14.26 -31.91 -28.95
N MET A 252 -14.18 -31.74 -27.61
CA MET A 252 -12.93 -31.56 -26.86
C MET A 252 -12.87 -32.52 -25.65
N ALA A 253 -13.61 -33.62 -25.64
CA ALA A 253 -13.69 -34.51 -24.51
C ALA A 253 -12.36 -35.20 -24.13
N ASN A 254 -11.44 -35.35 -25.08
CA ASN A 254 -10.21 -36.10 -24.92
C ASN A 254 -9.00 -35.22 -24.57
N GLU A 255 -9.19 -33.91 -24.39
CA GLU A 255 -8.06 -33.00 -24.14
C GLU A 255 -7.57 -33.10 -22.69
N ARG A 256 -6.35 -32.58 -22.44
CA ARG A 256 -5.61 -32.69 -21.17
C ARG A 256 -6.34 -32.09 -19.98
N THR A 257 -6.98 -30.95 -20.20
CA THR A 257 -7.73 -30.20 -19.18
C THR A 257 -9.19 -30.06 -19.58
N ALA A 258 -10.02 -29.55 -18.71
CA ALA A 258 -11.42 -29.27 -19.00
C ALA A 258 -11.88 -28.00 -18.31
N PHE A 259 -12.91 -27.38 -18.92
CA PHE A 259 -13.71 -26.36 -18.25
C PHE A 259 -14.65 -26.99 -17.23
N PHE A 260 -14.80 -26.35 -16.10
CA PHE A 260 -15.69 -26.72 -15.03
C PHE A 260 -16.48 -25.52 -14.56
N ARG A 261 -17.70 -25.72 -14.11
CA ARG A 261 -18.51 -24.74 -13.42
C ARG A 261 -18.43 -24.96 -11.92
N SER A 262 -18.47 -23.87 -11.15
CA SER A 262 -18.57 -23.95 -9.70
C SER A 262 -20.02 -24.29 -9.32
N SER A 263 -20.24 -25.44 -8.72
CA SER A 263 -21.50 -25.77 -8.06
C SER A 263 -21.35 -25.53 -6.58
N GLY A 264 -21.99 -24.49 -6.06
CA GLY A 264 -22.34 -24.28 -4.64
C GLY A 264 -21.34 -24.54 -3.50
N ASP A 265 -20.29 -25.28 -3.73
CA ASP A 265 -19.33 -25.71 -2.70
C ASP A 265 -18.27 -24.65 -2.43
N ASN A 266 -18.10 -24.31 -1.15
CA ASN A 266 -17.04 -23.43 -0.66
C ASN A 266 -15.67 -24.01 -1.03
N ARG A 267 -14.88 -23.24 -1.80
CA ARG A 267 -13.49 -23.60 -2.09
C ARG A 267 -12.60 -23.31 -0.88
N VAL A 268 -11.76 -24.27 -0.57
CA VAL A 268 -10.79 -24.13 0.51
C VAL A 268 -9.77 -23.03 0.16
N GLY A 269 -9.59 -22.08 1.08
CA GLY A 269 -8.53 -21.06 0.96
C GLY A 269 -8.97 -19.70 0.39
N THR A 270 -10.27 -19.41 0.32
CA THR A 270 -10.79 -18.09 -0.10
C THR A 270 -10.86 -17.10 1.07
N GLU A 271 -10.60 -15.81 0.78
CA GLU A 271 -10.83 -14.71 1.74
C GLU A 271 -12.34 -14.38 1.87
N ALA A 272 -13.15 -14.67 0.86
CA ALA A 272 -14.60 -14.58 0.87
C ALA A 272 -15.20 -15.69 0.00
N GLN A 273 -16.43 -16.13 0.30
CA GLN A 273 -17.15 -17.13 -0.50
C GLN A 273 -17.36 -16.61 -1.92
N ARG A 274 -16.76 -17.28 -2.92
CA ARG A 274 -16.92 -16.93 -4.33
C ARG A 274 -17.15 -18.15 -5.21
N GLN A 275 -18.12 -18.02 -6.10
CA GLN A 275 -18.33 -18.91 -7.22
C GLN A 275 -17.64 -18.33 -8.45
N LEU A 276 -16.99 -19.17 -9.26
CA LEU A 276 -16.54 -18.84 -10.61
C LEU A 276 -17.57 -19.39 -11.60
N ASP A 277 -17.87 -18.61 -12.64
CA ASP A 277 -18.79 -19.08 -13.67
C ASP A 277 -18.17 -20.25 -14.44
N LEU A 278 -16.95 -20.08 -14.92
CA LEU A 278 -16.14 -21.12 -15.54
C LEU A 278 -14.68 -21.05 -15.08
N PHE A 279 -14.02 -22.21 -15.07
CA PHE A 279 -12.58 -22.28 -14.85
C PHE A 279 -12.01 -23.55 -15.48
N VAL A 280 -10.73 -23.54 -15.80
CA VAL A 280 -10.00 -24.68 -16.36
C VAL A 280 -9.14 -25.33 -15.29
N LYS A 281 -9.19 -26.69 -15.24
CA LYS A 281 -8.27 -27.50 -14.43
C LYS A 281 -7.92 -28.80 -15.14
N LEU A 282 -6.91 -29.53 -14.64
CA LEU A 282 -6.59 -30.88 -15.11
C LEU A 282 -7.80 -31.83 -14.86
N LYS A 283 -8.03 -32.75 -15.80
CA LYS A 283 -9.00 -33.86 -15.64
C LYS A 283 -8.38 -34.92 -14.72
N ARG A 284 -8.64 -34.82 -13.44
CA ARG A 284 -8.30 -35.87 -12.47
C ARG A 284 -9.55 -36.21 -11.69
N ASP A 285 -9.91 -37.46 -11.61
CA ASP A 285 -11.05 -37.92 -10.86
C ASP A 285 -10.90 -37.66 -9.37
N GLY A 286 -11.96 -37.19 -8.70
CA GLY A 286 -12.09 -37.17 -7.25
C GLY A 286 -11.58 -35.93 -6.53
N TYR A 287 -11.08 -34.89 -7.18
CA TYR A 287 -10.64 -33.67 -6.51
C TYR A 287 -11.78 -32.65 -6.29
N LYS A 288 -11.95 -32.23 -5.03
CA LYS A 288 -12.69 -31.01 -4.71
C LYS A 288 -12.10 -29.83 -5.49
N HIS A 289 -12.92 -28.84 -5.81
CA HIS A 289 -12.46 -27.63 -6.49
C HIS A 289 -11.57 -26.80 -5.56
N ASP A 290 -10.25 -26.92 -5.71
CA ASP A 290 -9.22 -26.18 -4.97
C ASP A 290 -8.53 -25.18 -5.92
N TRP A 291 -8.28 -23.98 -5.45
CA TRP A 291 -7.56 -22.94 -6.17
C TRP A 291 -6.14 -23.36 -6.62
N LYS A 292 -5.54 -24.34 -5.95
CA LYS A 292 -4.25 -24.95 -6.34
C LYS A 292 -4.28 -25.61 -7.72
N HIS A 293 -5.47 -25.95 -8.22
CA HIS A 293 -5.65 -26.66 -9.48
C HIS A 293 -6.25 -25.79 -10.58
N VAL A 294 -6.64 -24.55 -10.28
CA VAL A 294 -7.18 -23.61 -11.26
C VAL A 294 -6.09 -23.15 -12.21
N LEU A 295 -6.25 -23.39 -13.50
CA LEU A 295 -5.31 -22.99 -14.55
C LEU A 295 -5.75 -21.71 -15.24
N VAL A 296 -7.05 -21.54 -15.53
CA VAL A 296 -7.64 -20.38 -16.17
C VAL A 296 -8.90 -19.98 -15.43
N VAL A 297 -9.13 -18.67 -15.30
CA VAL A 297 -10.31 -18.07 -14.67
C VAL A 297 -11.24 -17.52 -15.74
N GLY A 298 -12.54 -17.84 -15.70
CA GLY A 298 -13.53 -17.31 -16.62
C GLY A 298 -14.74 -16.75 -15.87
N GLU A 299 -15.21 -15.59 -16.32
CA GLU A 299 -16.39 -14.90 -15.82
C GLU A 299 -17.32 -14.54 -16.98
N MET A 300 -18.62 -14.72 -16.77
CA MET A 300 -19.65 -14.48 -17.77
C MET A 300 -20.65 -13.44 -17.29
N LYS A 301 -21.16 -12.61 -18.21
CA LYS A 301 -22.20 -11.62 -17.94
C LYS A 301 -23.14 -11.51 -19.14
N GLU A 302 -24.42 -11.34 -18.85
CA GLU A 302 -25.45 -11.19 -19.89
C GLU A 302 -25.28 -9.93 -20.74
N SER A 303 -24.65 -8.90 -20.19
CA SER A 303 -24.50 -7.61 -20.87
C SER A 303 -23.25 -6.82 -20.45
N ASP A 304 -22.91 -5.81 -21.25
CA ASP A 304 -21.72 -4.95 -21.07
C ASP A 304 -21.88 -3.82 -20.03
N LYS A 305 -23.00 -3.79 -19.27
CA LYS A 305 -23.36 -2.63 -18.44
C LYS A 305 -22.41 -2.33 -17.28
N ASN A 306 -21.57 -3.26 -16.83
CA ASN A 306 -20.67 -3.03 -15.70
C ASN A 306 -19.33 -3.76 -15.86
N SER A 307 -18.54 -3.34 -16.84
CA SER A 307 -17.22 -3.93 -17.12
C SER A 307 -16.25 -3.82 -15.94
N LYS A 308 -16.28 -2.74 -15.14
CA LYS A 308 -15.40 -2.54 -13.96
C LYS A 308 -15.64 -3.64 -12.92
N ALA A 309 -16.89 -3.90 -12.58
CA ALA A 309 -17.22 -4.94 -11.60
C ALA A 309 -16.77 -6.33 -12.06
N LEU A 310 -16.93 -6.65 -13.35
CA LEU A 310 -16.49 -7.91 -13.94
C LEU A 310 -14.96 -8.08 -13.83
N TRP A 311 -14.19 -7.03 -14.16
CA TRP A 311 -12.72 -7.09 -14.05
C TRP A 311 -12.23 -7.21 -12.60
N LEU A 312 -12.94 -6.60 -11.64
CA LEU A 312 -12.67 -6.79 -10.22
C LEU A 312 -13.00 -8.19 -9.74
N GLN A 313 -14.05 -8.82 -10.30
CA GLN A 313 -14.37 -10.23 -10.03
C GLN A 313 -13.27 -11.14 -10.53
N ILE A 314 -12.84 -10.98 -11.79
CA ILE A 314 -11.70 -11.74 -12.36
C ILE A 314 -10.45 -11.50 -11.53
N GLY A 315 -10.10 -10.23 -11.24
CA GLY A 315 -8.93 -9.88 -10.45
C GLY A 315 -8.91 -10.54 -9.07
N SER A 316 -10.06 -10.59 -8.39
CA SER A 316 -10.19 -11.25 -7.09
C SER A 316 -10.01 -12.77 -7.20
N ALA A 317 -10.50 -13.39 -8.26
CA ALA A 317 -10.28 -14.81 -8.51
C ALA A 317 -8.80 -15.10 -8.83
N VAL A 318 -8.18 -14.29 -9.67
CA VAL A 318 -6.75 -14.38 -9.97
C VAL A 318 -5.89 -14.20 -8.73
N ARG A 319 -6.25 -13.29 -7.82
CA ARG A 319 -5.60 -13.10 -6.53
C ARG A 319 -5.62 -14.39 -5.69
N ASN A 320 -6.75 -15.11 -5.68
CA ASN A 320 -6.85 -16.41 -5.02
C ASN A 320 -5.99 -17.49 -5.72
N VAL A 321 -5.87 -17.47 -7.04
CA VAL A 321 -4.97 -18.38 -7.78
C VAL A 321 -3.53 -18.10 -7.38
N PHE A 322 -3.08 -16.84 -7.36
CA PHE A 322 -1.73 -16.50 -6.94
C PHE A 322 -1.45 -16.86 -5.47
N ALA A 323 -2.43 -16.72 -4.58
CA ALA A 323 -2.30 -17.14 -3.19
C ALA A 323 -2.15 -18.66 -3.04
N ALA A 324 -2.89 -19.44 -3.82
CA ALA A 324 -2.83 -20.90 -3.79
C ALA A 324 -1.66 -21.49 -4.60
N GLN A 325 -1.11 -20.71 -5.53
CA GLN A 325 0.00 -21.06 -6.42
C GLN A 325 1.07 -19.94 -6.38
N PRO A 326 1.76 -19.74 -5.23
CA PRO A 326 2.54 -18.53 -4.99
C PRO A 326 3.75 -18.35 -5.91
N THR A 327 4.29 -19.41 -6.50
CA THR A 327 5.40 -19.35 -7.47
C THR A 327 4.94 -19.21 -8.92
N ARG A 328 3.61 -19.07 -9.16
CA ARG A 328 3.07 -18.92 -10.49
C ARG A 328 3.52 -17.61 -11.15
N ARG A 329 3.93 -17.68 -12.42
CA ARG A 329 4.48 -16.55 -13.17
C ARG A 329 3.40 -15.61 -13.68
N PHE A 330 2.32 -16.15 -14.25
CA PHE A 330 1.15 -15.41 -14.72
C PHE A 330 -0.09 -16.30 -14.73
N VAL A 331 -1.28 -15.71 -14.79
CA VAL A 331 -2.58 -16.40 -14.82
C VAL A 331 -3.36 -15.93 -16.03
N HIS A 332 -3.82 -16.89 -16.85
CA HIS A 332 -4.80 -16.62 -17.89
C HIS A 332 -6.19 -16.43 -17.31
N ALA A 333 -6.94 -15.51 -17.90
CA ALA A 333 -8.34 -15.33 -17.61
C ALA A 333 -9.10 -14.92 -18.88
N PHE A 334 -10.41 -15.02 -18.85
CA PHE A 334 -11.29 -14.50 -19.90
C PHE A 334 -12.59 -13.97 -19.33
N SER A 335 -13.19 -13.05 -20.06
CA SER A 335 -14.58 -12.66 -19.85
C SER A 335 -15.39 -12.90 -21.11
N LEU A 336 -16.66 -13.29 -20.92
CA LEU A 336 -17.65 -13.33 -21.97
C LEU A 336 -18.83 -12.45 -21.56
N ARG A 337 -19.12 -11.39 -22.35
CA ARG A 337 -20.18 -10.42 -22.11
C ARG A 337 -21.18 -10.52 -23.26
N GLY A 338 -22.31 -11.20 -23.03
CA GLY A 338 -23.16 -11.64 -24.12
C GLY A 338 -22.39 -12.57 -25.05
N THR A 339 -22.05 -12.09 -26.23
CA THR A 339 -21.27 -12.82 -27.26
C THR A 339 -19.85 -12.27 -27.42
N VAL A 340 -19.49 -11.21 -26.68
CA VAL A 340 -18.18 -10.57 -26.80
C VAL A 340 -17.19 -11.16 -25.79
N MET A 341 -16.18 -11.83 -26.32
CA MET A 341 -15.09 -12.44 -25.54
C MET A 341 -13.89 -11.51 -25.46
N GLU A 342 -13.29 -11.42 -24.26
CA GLU A 342 -12.03 -10.71 -24.02
C GLU A 342 -11.10 -11.61 -23.21
N ASN A 343 -9.90 -11.88 -23.76
CA ASN A 343 -8.91 -12.73 -23.13
C ASN A 343 -7.89 -11.89 -22.36
N TRP A 344 -7.55 -12.32 -21.15
CA TRP A 344 -6.71 -11.61 -20.19
C TRP A 344 -5.51 -12.46 -19.76
N VAL A 345 -4.44 -11.77 -19.42
CA VAL A 345 -3.32 -12.31 -18.66
C VAL A 345 -3.02 -11.38 -17.51
N TYR A 346 -2.80 -11.95 -16.33
CA TYR A 346 -2.41 -11.25 -15.12
C TYR A 346 -1.02 -11.72 -14.73
N ASP A 347 -0.06 -10.80 -14.67
CA ASP A 347 1.27 -11.05 -14.12
C ASP A 347 1.57 -10.13 -12.94
N ARG A 348 2.79 -10.13 -12.41
CA ARG A 348 3.17 -9.35 -11.24
C ARG A 348 3.34 -7.85 -11.50
N SER A 349 3.17 -7.39 -12.73
CA SER A 349 3.19 -5.97 -13.13
C SER A 349 1.83 -5.47 -13.64
N GLY A 350 0.80 -6.30 -13.59
CA GLY A 350 -0.58 -5.92 -13.83
C GLY A 350 -1.28 -6.73 -14.93
N PRO A 351 -2.60 -6.55 -15.05
CA PRO A 351 -3.41 -7.21 -16.06
C PRO A 351 -3.29 -6.56 -17.45
N TYR A 352 -3.38 -7.40 -18.45
CA TYR A 352 -3.51 -6.94 -19.83
C TYR A 352 -4.39 -7.88 -20.66
N SER A 353 -5.12 -7.32 -21.63
CA SER A 353 -6.02 -8.09 -22.50
C SER A 353 -5.66 -7.93 -23.97
N GLY A 354 -6.05 -8.94 -24.74
CA GLY A 354 -6.15 -8.83 -26.18
C GLY A 354 -7.35 -7.98 -26.63
N ALA A 355 -7.48 -7.71 -27.91
CA ALA A 355 -8.67 -7.11 -28.47
C ALA A 355 -9.88 -8.03 -28.24
N ALA A 356 -10.96 -7.45 -27.73
CA ALA A 356 -12.23 -8.16 -27.59
C ALA A 356 -12.77 -8.54 -28.99
N PHE A 357 -13.48 -9.67 -29.08
CA PHE A 357 -14.08 -10.14 -30.32
C PHE A 357 -15.42 -10.84 -30.04
N ASP A 358 -16.32 -10.76 -31.03
CA ASP A 358 -17.59 -11.50 -30.97
C ASP A 358 -17.36 -12.95 -31.39
N ILE A 359 -17.88 -13.91 -30.59
CA ILE A 359 -17.72 -15.34 -30.86
C ILE A 359 -18.53 -15.82 -32.06
N HIS A 360 -19.50 -15.03 -32.50
CA HIS A 360 -20.26 -15.28 -33.74
C HIS A 360 -19.49 -14.77 -34.95
N ASP A 361 -18.89 -13.59 -34.87
CA ASP A 361 -18.13 -13.00 -35.99
C ASP A 361 -16.79 -13.72 -36.21
N GLN A 362 -16.18 -14.25 -35.14
CA GLN A 362 -14.87 -14.93 -35.19
C GLN A 362 -14.93 -16.34 -34.56
N PRO A 363 -15.76 -17.26 -35.11
CA PRO A 363 -16.01 -18.57 -34.51
C PRO A 363 -14.76 -19.47 -34.48
N GLU A 364 -13.92 -19.39 -35.50
CA GLU A 364 -12.65 -20.14 -35.55
C GLU A 364 -11.71 -19.68 -34.43
N LYS A 365 -11.55 -18.38 -34.23
CA LYS A 365 -10.76 -17.81 -33.16
C LYS A 365 -11.30 -18.20 -31.76
N PHE A 366 -12.60 -18.25 -31.61
CA PHE A 366 -13.25 -18.73 -30.40
C PHE A 366 -12.86 -20.19 -30.08
N ILE A 367 -13.01 -21.10 -31.05
CA ILE A 367 -12.59 -22.50 -30.91
C ILE A 367 -11.12 -22.61 -30.62
N GLN A 368 -10.28 -21.82 -31.30
CA GLN A 368 -8.83 -21.80 -31.08
C GLN A 368 -8.48 -21.41 -29.64
N VAL A 369 -9.16 -20.39 -29.07
CA VAL A 369 -8.99 -19.98 -27.67
C VAL A 369 -9.42 -21.07 -26.70
N MET A 370 -10.61 -21.68 -26.91
CA MET A 370 -11.06 -22.80 -26.10
C MET A 370 -10.04 -23.95 -26.11
N CYS A 371 -9.62 -24.37 -27.30
CA CYS A 371 -8.62 -25.42 -27.49
C CYS A 371 -7.28 -25.07 -26.82
N GLY A 372 -6.85 -23.80 -26.91
CA GLY A 372 -5.66 -23.32 -26.22
C GLY A 372 -5.76 -23.56 -24.72
N TYR A 373 -6.84 -23.13 -24.09
CA TYR A 373 -7.06 -23.33 -22.64
C TYR A 373 -7.21 -24.81 -22.24
N LEU A 374 -7.48 -25.71 -23.19
CA LEU A 374 -7.55 -27.14 -22.92
C LEU A 374 -6.25 -27.90 -23.18
N MET A 375 -5.36 -27.36 -23.98
CA MET A 375 -4.16 -28.05 -24.48
C MET A 375 -2.83 -27.41 -24.08
N MET A 376 -2.81 -26.17 -23.59
CA MET A 376 -1.62 -25.48 -23.16
C MET A 376 -0.74 -26.33 -22.25
N SER A 377 0.58 -26.25 -22.40
CA SER A 377 1.56 -26.82 -21.50
C SER A 377 1.58 -26.08 -20.18
N ASP A 378 2.26 -26.63 -19.18
CA ASP A 378 2.43 -25.97 -17.87
C ASP A 378 3.12 -24.61 -17.99
N GLU A 379 4.10 -24.51 -18.89
CA GLU A 379 4.79 -23.25 -19.19
C GLU A 379 3.87 -22.23 -19.84
N GLU A 380 3.05 -22.64 -20.83
CA GLU A 380 2.07 -21.78 -21.50
C GLU A 380 0.97 -21.32 -20.54
N PHE A 381 0.60 -22.10 -19.54
CA PHE A 381 -0.29 -21.67 -18.46
C PHE A 381 0.37 -20.69 -17.48
N GLY A 382 1.66 -20.47 -17.55
CA GLY A 382 2.39 -19.64 -16.59
C GLY A 382 2.68 -20.32 -15.26
N LEU A 383 2.66 -21.64 -15.19
CA LEU A 383 3.07 -22.38 -14.02
C LEU A 383 4.59 -22.25 -13.83
N ASP A 384 5.04 -22.48 -12.61
CA ASP A 384 6.44 -22.44 -12.25
C ASP A 384 7.24 -23.51 -13.01
N THR A 385 8.32 -23.10 -13.65
CA THR A 385 9.25 -23.98 -14.39
C THR A 385 10.61 -24.11 -13.71
N PHE A 386 10.86 -23.35 -12.64
CA PHE A 386 12.09 -23.42 -11.87
C PHE A 386 12.10 -24.61 -10.89
N LEU A 387 10.95 -24.86 -10.26
CA LEU A 387 10.80 -25.97 -9.31
C LEU A 387 10.53 -27.29 -10.03
N MET A 388 11.37 -28.27 -9.73
CA MET A 388 11.20 -29.64 -10.24
C MET A 388 10.35 -30.47 -9.26
N ARG A 389 9.30 -31.10 -9.77
CA ARG A 389 8.47 -32.05 -9.02
C ARG A 389 8.88 -33.47 -9.38
N ARG A 390 9.28 -34.23 -8.37
CA ARG A 390 9.61 -35.66 -8.53
C ARG A 390 9.08 -36.42 -7.31
N ASP A 391 8.35 -37.52 -7.53
CA ASP A 391 7.84 -38.42 -6.48
C ASP A 391 7.12 -37.64 -5.36
N HIS A 392 6.24 -36.70 -5.71
CA HIS A 392 5.52 -35.78 -4.81
C HIS A 392 6.40 -34.81 -4.00
N ARG A 393 7.69 -34.78 -4.23
CA ARG A 393 8.66 -33.88 -3.63
C ARG A 393 8.97 -32.70 -4.56
N LEU A 394 9.35 -31.60 -3.95
CA LEU A 394 9.63 -30.35 -4.62
C LEU A 394 11.11 -30.01 -4.48
N PHE A 395 11.78 -29.70 -5.58
CA PHE A 395 13.22 -29.44 -5.61
C PHE A 395 13.55 -28.13 -6.32
N ALA A 396 14.44 -27.34 -5.72
CA ALA A 396 15.10 -26.20 -6.35
C ALA A 396 16.57 -26.53 -6.60
N THR A 397 17.09 -26.13 -7.75
CA THR A 397 18.53 -26.25 -8.06
C THR A 397 19.06 -24.87 -8.39
N MET A 398 20.07 -24.41 -7.66
CA MET A 398 20.61 -23.06 -7.81
C MET A 398 22.13 -23.04 -7.67
N PRO A 399 22.83 -22.03 -8.25
CA PRO A 399 24.24 -21.79 -8.02
C PRO A 399 24.51 -21.46 -6.54
N VAL A 400 25.66 -21.89 -6.03
CA VAL A 400 26.15 -21.53 -4.68
C VAL A 400 26.78 -20.14 -4.70
N GLU A 401 27.48 -19.81 -5.79
CA GLU A 401 28.15 -18.54 -6.02
C GLU A 401 27.75 -17.95 -7.38
N PRO A 402 27.49 -16.62 -7.44
CA PRO A 402 26.96 -15.97 -8.65
C PRO A 402 27.88 -16.08 -9.86
N ARG A 403 29.19 -16.01 -9.65
CA ARG A 403 30.21 -15.92 -10.72
C ARG A 403 30.90 -17.25 -11.05
N ALA A 404 30.75 -18.27 -10.20
CA ALA A 404 31.32 -19.58 -10.40
C ALA A 404 30.23 -20.58 -10.77
N ASN A 405 29.92 -20.69 -12.03
CA ASN A 405 28.92 -21.61 -12.63
C ASN A 405 29.17 -23.10 -12.38
N ARG A 406 30.09 -23.45 -11.47
CA ARG A 406 30.60 -24.84 -11.31
C ARG A 406 29.93 -25.61 -10.17
N ARG A 407 29.35 -24.97 -9.16
CA ARG A 407 28.78 -25.71 -8.01
C ARG A 407 27.28 -25.37 -7.88
N LYS A 408 26.44 -26.33 -8.26
CA LYS A 408 24.98 -26.22 -8.07
C LYS A 408 24.59 -26.96 -6.80
N ARG A 409 23.75 -26.36 -5.99
CA ARG A 409 23.14 -26.95 -4.81
C ARG A 409 21.71 -27.35 -5.14
N LYS A 410 21.33 -28.56 -4.77
CA LYS A 410 19.97 -29.06 -4.92
C LYS A 410 19.31 -29.11 -3.53
N LEU A 411 18.24 -28.40 -3.37
CA LEU A 411 17.48 -28.32 -2.12
C LEU A 411 16.11 -28.99 -2.30
N GLU A 412 15.70 -29.76 -1.32
CA GLU A 412 14.34 -30.31 -1.21
C GLU A 412 13.50 -29.35 -0.38
N LEU A 413 12.39 -28.86 -0.95
CA LEU A 413 11.50 -27.88 -0.34
C LEU A 413 10.33 -28.58 0.33
N ASP A 414 9.87 -28.02 1.46
CA ASP A 414 8.57 -28.37 2.01
C ASP A 414 7.47 -28.02 0.99
N ALA A 415 6.46 -28.84 0.88
CA ALA A 415 5.36 -28.63 -0.06
C ALA A 415 4.50 -27.40 0.29
N LYS A 416 4.51 -26.99 1.57
CA LYS A 416 3.73 -25.85 2.08
C LYS A 416 4.64 -24.65 2.28
N PRO A 417 4.33 -23.49 1.66
CA PRO A 417 5.07 -22.27 1.92
C PRO A 417 4.85 -21.79 3.36
N ILE A 418 5.91 -21.25 3.98
CA ILE A 418 5.85 -20.63 5.30
C ILE A 418 5.34 -19.19 5.24
N ALA A 419 5.53 -18.54 4.10
CA ALA A 419 5.02 -17.20 3.82
C ALA A 419 4.69 -17.05 2.34
N PHE A 420 3.66 -16.28 2.02
CA PHE A 420 3.29 -15.90 0.65
C PHE A 420 2.44 -14.63 0.65
N GLN A 421 2.47 -13.90 -0.46
CA GLN A 421 1.69 -12.65 -0.62
C GLN A 421 0.40 -12.91 -1.39
N ARG A 422 -0.70 -12.39 -0.85
CA ARG A 422 -2.03 -12.41 -1.48
C ARG A 422 -2.27 -11.10 -2.23
N ALA A 423 -1.60 -10.91 -3.35
CA ALA A 423 -1.78 -9.74 -4.20
C ALA A 423 -1.45 -10.10 -5.65
N ILE A 424 -1.95 -9.31 -6.61
CA ILE A 424 -1.65 -9.46 -8.03
C ILE A 424 -0.36 -8.71 -8.34
N VAL A 425 -0.41 -7.39 -8.15
CA VAL A 425 0.69 -6.46 -8.47
C VAL A 425 1.55 -6.24 -7.24
N CYS A 426 2.52 -7.12 -7.04
CA CYS A 426 3.38 -7.10 -5.87
C CYS A 426 4.70 -7.83 -6.15
N ARG A 427 5.58 -7.89 -5.15
CA ARG A 427 6.80 -8.73 -5.21
C ARG A 427 6.48 -10.23 -5.33
N GLY A 428 5.26 -10.65 -5.03
CA GLY A 428 4.85 -12.05 -5.05
C GLY A 428 5.74 -12.93 -4.18
N THR A 429 6.33 -12.36 -3.10
CA THR A 429 7.26 -13.07 -2.23
C THR A 429 6.61 -14.34 -1.70
N SER A 430 7.31 -15.45 -1.87
CA SER A 430 6.94 -16.74 -1.27
C SER A 430 8.18 -17.45 -0.75
N CYS A 431 8.06 -17.98 0.47
CA CYS A 431 9.16 -18.61 1.20
C CYS A 431 8.82 -20.06 1.54
N PHE A 432 9.75 -20.95 1.33
CA PHE A 432 9.61 -22.36 1.63
C PHE A 432 10.76 -22.83 2.53
N ARG A 433 10.46 -23.63 3.56
CA ARG A 433 11.52 -24.37 4.24
C ARG A 433 12.13 -25.39 3.30
N ALA A 434 13.42 -25.55 3.42
CA ALA A 434 14.18 -26.47 2.58
C ALA A 434 15.29 -27.14 3.37
N ARG A 435 15.77 -28.24 2.80
CA ARG A 435 16.92 -29.02 3.30
C ARG A 435 17.81 -29.44 2.15
N ASP A 436 19.05 -29.71 2.44
CA ASP A 436 19.91 -30.44 1.50
C ASP A 436 19.35 -31.83 1.21
N VAL A 437 19.53 -32.31 -0.01
CA VAL A 437 19.10 -33.66 -0.35
C VAL A 437 19.86 -34.65 0.49
N GLY A 438 19.14 -35.46 1.27
CA GLY A 438 19.72 -36.44 2.20
C GLY A 438 19.82 -35.90 3.66
N SER A 439 19.60 -34.64 3.91
CA SER A 439 19.48 -34.08 5.27
C SER A 439 18.08 -34.24 5.82
N THR A 440 17.96 -34.35 7.16
CA THR A 440 16.68 -34.35 7.89
C THR A 440 16.31 -32.96 8.38
N GLU A 441 17.27 -32.02 8.48
CA GLU A 441 17.05 -30.67 9.00
C GLU A 441 16.54 -29.72 7.93
N LEU A 442 15.39 -29.08 8.19
CA LEU A 442 14.83 -27.97 7.39
C LEU A 442 15.42 -26.63 7.85
N ASP A 443 16.72 -26.44 7.66
CA ASP A 443 17.47 -25.29 8.18
C ASP A 443 17.74 -24.19 7.12
N THR A 444 17.17 -24.34 5.95
CA THR A 444 17.28 -23.36 4.86
C THR A 444 15.90 -22.83 4.50
N VAL A 445 15.83 -21.58 4.08
CA VAL A 445 14.63 -20.97 3.48
C VAL A 445 14.93 -20.61 2.04
N VAL A 446 14.07 -21.05 1.12
CA VAL A 446 14.12 -20.64 -0.28
C VAL A 446 13.04 -19.59 -0.52
N LYS A 447 13.45 -18.38 -0.89
CA LYS A 447 12.61 -17.21 -1.15
C LYS A 447 12.53 -16.97 -2.67
N PHE A 448 11.31 -16.84 -3.18
CA PHE A 448 11.01 -16.37 -4.53
C PHE A 448 10.49 -14.96 -4.45
N SER A 449 10.98 -14.03 -5.24
CA SER A 449 10.46 -12.68 -5.27
C SER A 449 10.60 -12.01 -6.64
N TRP A 450 9.60 -11.23 -7.04
CA TRP A 450 9.59 -10.39 -8.23
C TRP A 450 10.03 -8.97 -7.85
N THR A 451 11.30 -8.69 -7.99
CA THR A 451 11.88 -7.39 -7.64
C THR A 451 12.03 -6.51 -8.86
N SER A 452 11.92 -5.20 -8.71
CA SER A 452 12.14 -4.26 -9.82
C SER A 452 13.55 -4.44 -10.39
N SER A 453 13.68 -4.39 -11.73
CA SER A 453 14.98 -4.44 -12.42
C SER A 453 15.92 -3.28 -12.02
N LYS A 454 15.36 -2.21 -11.45
CA LYS A 454 16.12 -1.03 -10.98
C LYS A 454 16.75 -1.21 -9.60
N ARG A 455 16.47 -2.32 -8.90
CA ARG A 455 16.99 -2.60 -7.56
C ARG A 455 18.13 -3.60 -7.58
N PRO A 456 19.17 -3.39 -6.75
CA PRO A 456 20.19 -4.40 -6.56
C PRO A 456 19.56 -5.69 -6.02
N PRO A 457 20.10 -6.87 -6.38
CA PRO A 457 19.66 -8.14 -5.79
C PRO A 457 19.91 -8.18 -4.28
N GLU A 458 18.98 -8.76 -3.52
CA GLU A 458 19.15 -8.97 -2.06
C GLU A 458 20.44 -9.74 -1.74
N ALA A 459 20.76 -10.74 -2.56
CA ALA A 459 22.00 -11.53 -2.42
C ALA A 459 23.28 -10.67 -2.45
N GLU A 460 23.30 -9.61 -3.28
CA GLU A 460 24.43 -8.67 -3.33
C GLU A 460 24.55 -7.88 -2.03
N LEU A 461 23.44 -7.41 -1.47
CA LEU A 461 23.42 -6.66 -0.22
C LEU A 461 23.81 -7.54 0.97
N LEU A 462 23.32 -8.79 1.03
CA LEU A 462 23.73 -9.77 2.04
C LEU A 462 25.23 -10.06 1.96
N THR A 463 25.76 -10.30 0.78
CA THR A 463 27.20 -10.56 0.56
C THR A 463 28.04 -9.38 1.06
N LYS A 464 27.70 -8.16 0.66
CA LYS A 464 28.41 -6.95 1.12
C LYS A 464 28.33 -6.75 2.63
N ALA A 465 27.14 -7.00 3.23
CA ALA A 465 27.00 -6.89 4.68
C ALA A 465 27.94 -7.87 5.40
N HIS A 466 28.02 -9.13 4.97
CA HIS A 466 28.92 -10.12 5.57
C HIS A 466 30.42 -9.77 5.33
N GLU A 467 30.77 -9.32 4.12
CA GLU A 467 32.14 -8.86 3.81
C GLU A 467 32.59 -7.70 4.70
N ARG A 468 31.64 -6.84 5.13
CA ARG A 468 31.85 -5.71 6.05
C ARG A 468 31.73 -6.09 7.53
N GLY A 469 31.64 -7.39 7.84
CA GLY A 469 31.66 -7.91 9.21
C GLY A 469 30.32 -7.84 9.95
N VAL A 470 29.20 -7.53 9.28
CA VAL A 470 27.86 -7.55 9.90
C VAL A 470 27.51 -8.98 10.31
N ARG A 471 27.12 -9.15 11.58
CA ARG A 471 26.71 -10.43 12.18
C ARG A 471 25.23 -10.42 12.50
N GLY A 472 24.63 -11.61 12.63
CA GLY A 472 23.20 -11.75 12.95
C GLY A 472 22.27 -11.59 11.75
N LEU A 473 22.81 -11.56 10.51
CA LEU A 473 22.04 -11.65 9.28
C LEU A 473 22.03 -13.09 8.77
N ALA A 474 20.98 -13.45 8.02
CA ALA A 474 20.91 -14.74 7.35
C ALA A 474 22.08 -14.94 6.38
N LYS A 475 22.68 -16.15 6.36
CA LYS A 475 23.80 -16.51 5.49
C LYS A 475 23.28 -16.96 4.13
N LEU A 476 23.93 -16.48 3.06
CA LEU A 476 23.61 -16.88 1.70
C LEU A 476 24.02 -18.34 1.45
N VAL A 477 23.07 -19.16 1.05
CA VAL A 477 23.26 -20.58 0.72
C VAL A 477 23.37 -20.78 -0.78
N GLY A 478 22.64 -19.99 -1.55
CA GLY A 478 22.68 -19.98 -3.00
C GLY A 478 21.67 -18.99 -3.56
N TYR A 479 21.83 -18.61 -4.83
CA TYR A 479 20.87 -17.75 -5.45
C TYR A 479 20.85 -17.83 -6.98
N CYS A 480 19.70 -17.47 -7.55
CA CYS A 480 19.50 -17.25 -8.98
C CYS A 480 19.05 -15.80 -9.19
N GLU A 481 19.90 -15.02 -9.87
CA GLU A 481 19.68 -13.58 -10.04
C GLU A 481 18.50 -13.29 -10.96
N GLU A 482 18.34 -14.12 -12.01
CA GLU A 482 17.25 -13.99 -12.95
C GLU A 482 16.77 -15.37 -13.39
N VAL A 483 15.55 -15.72 -13.02
CA VAL A 483 14.85 -16.90 -13.53
C VAL A 483 14.08 -16.54 -14.80
N THR A 484 13.40 -15.40 -14.77
CA THR A 484 12.70 -14.77 -15.90
C THR A 484 12.35 -13.33 -15.50
N SER A 485 11.98 -12.50 -16.47
CA SER A 485 11.55 -11.13 -16.26
C SER A 485 10.18 -10.86 -16.88
N ILE A 486 9.50 -9.79 -16.43
CA ILE A 486 8.22 -9.37 -17.02
C ILE A 486 8.42 -8.98 -18.48
N SER A 487 9.54 -8.33 -18.82
CA SER A 487 9.85 -7.98 -20.21
C SER A 487 9.99 -9.22 -21.11
N GLU A 488 10.59 -10.30 -20.59
CA GLU A 488 10.66 -11.58 -21.29
C GLU A 488 9.27 -12.23 -21.44
N LEU A 489 8.48 -12.28 -20.36
CA LEU A 489 7.12 -12.79 -20.39
C LEU A 489 6.21 -12.00 -21.36
N ARG A 490 6.44 -10.70 -21.50
CA ARG A 490 5.68 -9.79 -22.38
C ARG A 490 6.30 -9.60 -23.77
N GLN A 491 7.41 -10.27 -24.07
CA GLN A 491 8.07 -10.16 -25.37
C GLN A 491 7.10 -10.43 -26.54
N GLY A 492 7.17 -9.60 -27.57
CA GLY A 492 6.30 -9.68 -28.76
C GLY A 492 4.91 -9.02 -28.57
N LEU A 493 4.64 -8.43 -27.40
CA LEU A 493 3.43 -7.66 -27.15
C LEU A 493 3.69 -6.16 -27.31
N VAL A 494 2.71 -5.46 -27.87
CA VAL A 494 2.76 -4.00 -28.06
C VAL A 494 1.78 -3.36 -27.08
N PHE A 495 2.31 -2.70 -26.06
CA PHE A 495 1.54 -2.02 -25.01
C PHE A 495 1.29 -0.56 -25.41
N VAL A 496 0.08 -0.12 -25.15
CA VAL A 496 -0.32 1.31 -25.17
C VAL A 496 -0.41 1.83 -23.74
N THR A 497 -0.74 3.10 -23.56
CA THR A 497 -0.93 3.72 -22.24
C THR A 497 -1.92 2.90 -21.40
N PRO A 498 -1.74 2.84 -20.07
CA PRO A 498 -2.66 2.16 -19.18
C PRO A 498 -4.10 2.65 -19.34
N TYR A 499 -5.04 1.73 -19.21
CA TYR A 499 -6.47 2.02 -19.29
C TYR A 499 -6.90 2.90 -18.11
N LYS A 500 -7.55 4.03 -18.43
CA LYS A 500 -8.11 4.95 -17.44
C LYS A 500 -9.52 4.49 -17.07
N PHE A 501 -9.70 4.01 -15.84
CA PHE A 501 -11.02 3.71 -15.32
C PHE A 501 -11.81 5.02 -15.14
N ARG A 502 -13.05 5.06 -15.63
CA ARG A 502 -13.93 6.20 -15.37
C ARG A 502 -14.45 6.06 -13.94
N ASP A 503 -14.29 7.10 -13.13
CA ASP A 503 -14.96 7.19 -11.85
C ASP A 503 -16.46 7.24 -12.10
N THR A 504 -17.19 6.29 -11.56
CA THR A 504 -18.64 6.31 -11.57
C THR A 504 -19.06 7.33 -10.52
N PRO A 505 -19.72 8.45 -10.88
CA PRO A 505 -20.30 9.32 -9.86
C PRO A 505 -21.35 8.51 -9.10
N GLY A 506 -21.28 8.54 -7.75
CA GLY A 506 -22.35 8.03 -6.88
C GLY A 506 -23.67 8.68 -7.29
N GLY A 507 -24.70 7.86 -7.45
CA GLY A 507 -25.97 8.26 -8.01
C GLY A 507 -26.69 9.38 -7.26
N SER A 508 -27.02 10.42 -7.97
CA SER A 508 -28.28 11.17 -7.83
C SER A 508 -28.50 11.89 -9.15
N GLY A 509 -29.66 11.62 -9.75
CA GLY A 509 -30.01 12.07 -11.07
C GLY A 509 -30.17 13.58 -11.19
N VAL A 510 -29.86 14.08 -12.38
CA VAL A 510 -30.70 15.03 -13.12
C VAL A 510 -30.35 14.87 -14.60
N SER A 511 -31.37 14.77 -15.40
CA SER A 511 -31.38 14.79 -16.86
C SER A 511 -30.61 15.95 -17.46
N ALA A 512 -29.83 15.67 -18.49
CA ALA A 512 -29.48 16.67 -19.48
C ALA A 512 -29.57 16.08 -20.89
N SER A 513 -30.33 16.77 -21.65
CA SER A 513 -30.85 16.58 -22.99
C SER A 513 -29.78 16.28 -24.03
N GLN A 514 -30.25 15.49 -24.99
CA GLN A 514 -29.64 15.16 -26.28
C GLN A 514 -29.39 16.43 -27.11
N SER A 515 -28.23 16.49 -27.78
CA SER A 515 -28.10 17.15 -29.06
C SER A 515 -27.31 16.26 -30.03
N ARG A 516 -27.95 16.05 -31.19
CA ARG A 516 -27.53 15.23 -32.33
C ARG A 516 -26.38 15.89 -33.09
N PRO A 517 -25.53 15.13 -33.81
CA PRO A 517 -24.50 15.67 -34.68
C PRO A 517 -25.05 15.98 -36.05
N LEU A 518 -24.64 17.11 -36.64
CA LEU A 518 -24.75 17.43 -38.04
C LEU A 518 -23.41 17.17 -38.73
N GLY A 519 -23.48 16.53 -39.90
CA GLY A 519 -22.38 16.06 -40.71
C GLY A 519 -21.73 17.18 -41.59
N PRO A 520 -20.87 16.83 -42.55
CA PRO A 520 -19.68 17.60 -42.92
C PRO A 520 -19.88 18.55 -44.10
N SER A 521 -19.04 19.59 -44.15
CA SER A 521 -18.80 20.32 -45.40
C SER A 521 -17.34 20.77 -45.53
N VAL A 522 -16.86 20.65 -46.74
CA VAL A 522 -15.51 20.71 -47.31
C VAL A 522 -15.02 22.16 -47.48
N PRO A 523 -13.80 22.39 -48.00
CA PRO A 523 -12.89 23.45 -47.52
C PRO A 523 -12.88 24.68 -48.47
N PHE A 524 -12.37 25.78 -47.97
CA PHE A 524 -11.92 26.88 -48.82
C PHE A 524 -10.53 27.39 -48.41
N SER A 525 -9.70 27.53 -49.43
CA SER A 525 -8.29 27.87 -49.48
C SER A 525 -7.95 29.34 -49.33
N GLY A 526 -6.88 29.63 -48.62
CA GLY A 526 -5.84 30.58 -48.80
C GLY A 526 -6.10 32.08 -48.75
N PRO A 527 -5.11 32.97 -48.76
CA PRO A 527 -3.67 32.75 -48.67
C PRO A 527 -2.90 33.60 -47.61
N SER A 528 -1.65 33.22 -47.46
CA SER A 528 -0.49 33.83 -46.83
C SER A 528 -0.36 35.39 -46.82
N ILE A 529 0.34 35.89 -45.77
CA ILE A 529 1.43 36.89 -45.90
C ILE A 529 2.27 36.88 -44.60
N SER A 530 3.46 36.51 -44.72
CA SER A 530 4.84 36.80 -44.27
C SER A 530 5.10 38.00 -43.28
N SER A 531 6.02 37.79 -42.45
CA SER A 531 7.33 38.46 -42.21
C SER A 531 7.53 38.72 -40.72
N SER A 532 8.57 38.35 -40.17
CA SER A 532 10.00 38.43 -40.22
C SER A 532 10.60 38.95 -38.92
N ALA A 533 11.66 38.28 -38.57
CA ALA A 533 12.92 38.76 -38.04
C ALA A 533 13.04 38.98 -36.49
N SER A 534 13.70 38.09 -35.83
CA SER A 534 15.15 38.16 -35.55
C SER A 534 15.60 39.27 -34.60
N ARG A 535 16.15 38.88 -33.44
CA ARG A 535 17.51 39.25 -33.02
C ARG A 535 17.99 38.57 -31.76
N LYS A 536 19.06 37.80 -31.91
CA LYS A 536 20.02 37.39 -30.88
C LYS A 536 20.72 38.61 -30.27
N ARG A 537 21.10 38.54 -29.04
CA ARG A 537 22.43 38.97 -28.57
C ARG A 537 22.92 38.22 -27.35
N LYS A 538 24.11 37.67 -27.49
CA LYS A 538 25.03 37.15 -26.48
C LYS A 538 25.77 38.33 -25.82
N SER A 539 26.24 38.08 -24.55
CA SER A 539 27.64 38.24 -24.06
C SER A 539 27.58 38.25 -22.52
N ALA A 540 28.21 37.39 -21.84
CA ALA A 540 29.63 37.19 -21.53
C ALA A 540 30.08 38.06 -20.32
N ALA A 541 30.48 37.31 -19.31
CA ALA A 541 31.74 37.40 -18.55
C ALA A 541 31.93 38.39 -17.41
N GLU A 542 32.36 37.77 -16.32
CA GLU A 542 33.46 38.14 -15.39
C GLU A 542 33.24 39.17 -14.28
N SER A 543 33.47 38.78 -13.12
CA SER A 543 34.58 38.67 -12.19
C SER A 543 34.36 39.40 -10.87
N SER A 544 34.62 38.65 -9.83
CA SER A 544 35.33 38.91 -8.58
C SER A 544 35.20 40.28 -7.92
N ARG A 545 34.92 40.31 -6.63
CA ARG A 545 35.87 40.60 -5.53
C ARG A 545 35.21 40.69 -4.15
N ALA A 546 35.94 40.19 -3.21
CA ALA A 546 35.71 40.20 -1.80
C ALA A 546 35.77 41.61 -1.15
N ALA A 547 35.01 41.81 -0.08
CA ALA A 547 35.45 42.77 0.98
C ALA A 547 34.90 42.37 2.36
N LYS A 548 35.78 42.45 3.28
CA LYS A 548 35.83 42.11 4.69
C LYS A 548 35.06 43.09 5.59
N ARG A 549 34.64 42.52 6.77
CA ARG A 549 34.69 43.09 8.13
C ARG A 549 33.73 44.21 8.53
N SER A 550 32.93 44.00 9.58
CA SER A 550 33.35 44.55 10.89
C SER A 550 32.56 43.93 12.06
N ARG A 551 33.29 43.78 13.15
CA ARG A 551 32.83 43.34 14.48
C ARG A 551 32.14 44.48 15.21
N SER A 552 31.15 44.23 16.02
CA SER A 552 30.98 44.96 17.27
C SER A 552 30.53 44.03 18.39
N HIS A 553 31.30 44.04 19.45
CA HIS A 553 31.08 43.38 20.73
C HIS A 553 30.00 44.12 21.52
N SER A 554 29.11 43.37 22.18
CA SER A 554 28.65 43.75 23.51
C SER A 554 28.43 42.50 24.35
N SER A 555 29.22 42.44 25.41
CA SER A 555 29.17 41.43 26.47
C SER A 555 28.01 41.70 27.42
N LEU A 556 27.26 40.64 27.78
CA LEU A 556 26.55 40.58 29.07
C LEU A 556 26.37 39.15 29.53
N HIS A 557 26.93 38.87 30.65
CA HIS A 557 26.78 37.81 31.66
C HIS A 557 26.23 36.46 31.34
N LYS A 558 27.08 35.44 31.55
CA LYS A 558 26.83 34.01 31.71
C LYS A 558 26.01 33.72 32.98
N THR A 559 24.94 32.95 32.83
CA THR A 559 24.59 31.92 33.80
C THR A 559 24.68 30.57 33.05
N LYS A 560 25.46 29.68 33.66
CA LYS A 560 25.66 28.32 33.21
C LYS A 560 24.38 27.54 33.44
N ASP A 561 23.75 27.04 32.38
CA ASP A 561 23.02 25.76 32.38
C ASP A 561 23.53 25.00 31.14
N GLU A 562 24.22 23.90 31.41
CA GLU A 562 24.73 22.98 30.43
C GLU A 562 23.54 22.15 29.90
N GLU A 563 22.75 22.69 28.98
CA GLU A 563 21.93 21.88 28.07
C GLU A 563 22.81 21.54 26.86
N SER A 564 23.16 20.26 26.75
CA SER A 564 23.75 19.68 25.56
C SER A 564 22.77 19.84 24.38
N GLU A 565 23.02 20.80 23.51
CA GLU A 565 22.30 20.93 22.24
C GLU A 565 22.59 19.71 21.38
N LEU A 566 21.63 18.79 21.35
CA LEU A 566 21.55 17.72 20.35
C LEU A 566 21.41 18.37 18.96
N SER A 567 22.49 18.36 18.18
CA SER A 567 22.44 18.89 16.82
C SER A 567 21.71 17.91 15.91
N TYR A 568 20.50 18.27 15.52
CA TYR A 568 19.70 17.54 14.54
C TYR A 568 20.01 18.06 13.13
N SER A 569 20.15 17.14 12.16
CA SER A 569 20.17 17.52 10.75
C SER A 569 18.75 17.63 10.24
N ILE A 570 18.27 18.83 9.97
CA ILE A 570 17.01 19.05 9.27
C ILE A 570 17.31 18.90 7.78
N GLU A 571 16.98 17.75 7.21
CA GLU A 571 16.92 17.63 5.75
C GLU A 571 15.61 18.27 5.28
N THR A 572 15.73 19.39 4.60
CA THR A 572 14.61 20.01 3.88
C THR A 572 14.11 19.04 2.81
N PRO A 573 12.80 18.81 2.70
CA PRO A 573 12.26 17.96 1.64
C PRO A 573 12.58 18.60 0.28
N GLN A 574 13.52 18.03 -0.43
CA GLN A 574 13.72 18.36 -1.84
C GLN A 574 12.56 17.72 -2.60
N GLY A 575 11.57 18.55 -2.91
CA GLY A 575 10.44 18.21 -3.76
C GLY A 575 10.82 18.03 -5.22
N THR A 576 11.75 17.15 -5.51
CA THR A 576 12.01 16.69 -6.89
C THR A 576 11.37 15.33 -7.04
N SER A 577 10.39 15.24 -7.94
CA SER A 577 9.82 13.97 -8.41
C SER A 577 10.95 13.00 -8.75
N LEU A 578 11.07 11.94 -7.95
CA LEU A 578 12.05 10.87 -8.14
C LEU A 578 11.69 9.94 -9.32
N ILE A 579 10.78 10.36 -10.20
CA ILE A 579 10.37 9.62 -11.38
C ILE A 579 11.20 10.13 -12.56
N GLN A 580 12.38 9.59 -12.74
CA GLN A 580 12.86 9.35 -14.08
C GLN A 580 12.09 8.13 -14.59
N GLN A 581 11.06 8.38 -15.40
CA GLN A 581 10.47 7.34 -16.23
C GLN A 581 11.59 6.79 -17.11
N ASP A 582 11.85 5.48 -17.02
CA ASP A 582 12.48 4.75 -18.13
C ASP A 582 11.54 4.96 -19.33
N GLN A 583 11.99 5.73 -20.31
CA GLN A 583 11.19 6.07 -21.47
C GLN A 583 10.87 4.88 -22.38
N ASP A 584 11.41 3.67 -22.06
CA ASP A 584 11.37 2.53 -22.96
C ASP A 584 10.28 1.49 -22.68
N LEU A 585 9.74 1.40 -21.46
CA LEU A 585 8.71 0.40 -21.14
C LEU A 585 7.49 1.02 -20.45
N PRO A 586 6.25 0.77 -20.95
CA PRO A 586 5.02 1.30 -20.37
C PRO A 586 4.56 0.59 -19.09
N TYR A 587 5.38 -0.30 -18.54
CA TYR A 587 5.09 -1.07 -17.32
C TYR A 587 6.33 -1.22 -16.45
N ASP A 588 6.15 -1.59 -15.18
CA ASP A 588 7.25 -1.89 -14.25
C ASP A 588 7.89 -3.23 -14.63
N ASN A 589 9.14 -3.22 -15.07
CA ASN A 589 9.86 -4.46 -15.32
C ASN A 589 10.35 -5.07 -14.02
N ARG A 590 9.90 -6.29 -13.73
CA ARG A 590 10.30 -7.06 -12.55
C ARG A 590 11.01 -8.33 -12.98
N ILE A 591 11.98 -8.72 -12.17
CA ILE A 591 12.79 -9.92 -12.36
C ILE A 591 12.42 -10.91 -11.26
N LEU A 592 12.11 -12.15 -11.61
CA LEU A 592 11.95 -13.23 -10.66
C LEU A 592 13.34 -13.69 -10.20
N ARG A 593 13.60 -13.48 -8.91
CA ARG A 593 14.82 -13.89 -8.23
C ARG A 593 14.53 -15.01 -7.24
N VAL A 594 15.47 -15.92 -7.08
CA VAL A 594 15.37 -17.01 -6.10
C VAL A 594 16.59 -16.96 -5.21
N LEU A 595 16.36 -16.90 -3.90
CA LEU A 595 17.37 -16.77 -2.86
C LEU A 595 17.22 -17.93 -1.87
N ALA A 596 18.31 -18.58 -1.50
CA ALA A 596 18.37 -19.55 -0.41
C ALA A 596 19.23 -19.01 0.72
N ILE A 597 18.68 -18.94 1.94
CA ILE A 597 19.33 -18.42 3.14
C ILE A 597 19.21 -19.40 4.32
N SER A 598 20.16 -19.34 5.23
CA SER A 598 20.20 -20.14 6.48
C SER A 598 20.73 -19.26 7.62
N PRO A 599 20.36 -19.53 8.88
CA PRO A 599 19.44 -20.57 9.33
C PRO A 599 17.97 -20.22 9.11
N ALA A 600 17.14 -21.25 9.00
CA ALA A 600 15.70 -21.07 9.04
C ALA A 600 15.26 -20.75 10.47
N GLY A 601 14.53 -19.66 10.66
CA GLY A 601 13.94 -19.28 11.94
C GLY A 601 12.42 -19.44 11.96
N ARG A 602 11.79 -19.02 13.05
CA ARG A 602 10.35 -18.79 13.15
C ARG A 602 10.10 -17.28 13.22
N CYS A 603 9.00 -16.83 12.64
CA CYS A 603 8.61 -15.42 12.69
C CYS A 603 8.56 -14.95 14.15
N ILE A 604 8.99 -13.71 14.41
CA ILE A 604 8.99 -13.16 15.77
C ILE A 604 7.59 -13.16 16.39
N SER A 605 6.54 -13.06 15.59
CA SER A 605 5.14 -13.18 16.04
C SER A 605 4.81 -14.54 16.68
N GLN A 606 5.69 -15.53 16.55
CA GLN A 606 5.57 -16.87 17.17
C GLN A 606 6.43 -17.00 18.44
N PHE A 607 6.77 -15.89 19.10
CA PHE A 607 7.46 -15.92 20.38
C PHE A 607 6.68 -16.74 21.43
N ARG A 608 7.39 -17.31 22.39
CA ARG A 608 6.85 -18.23 23.41
C ARG A 608 6.68 -17.56 24.79
N SER A 609 7.45 -16.50 25.04
CA SER A 609 7.41 -15.74 26.28
C SER A 609 7.75 -14.27 25.99
N VAL A 610 7.38 -13.38 26.91
CA VAL A 610 7.74 -11.96 26.84
C VAL A 610 9.26 -11.78 26.79
N VAL A 611 10.00 -12.53 27.61
CA VAL A 611 11.47 -12.51 27.61
C VAL A 611 12.04 -12.86 26.23
N GLU A 612 11.53 -13.92 25.58
CA GLU A 612 11.98 -14.30 24.23
C GLU A 612 11.70 -13.20 23.20
N LEU A 613 10.56 -12.53 23.30
CA LEU A 613 10.22 -11.39 22.46
C LEU A 613 11.22 -10.25 22.61
N LEU A 614 11.49 -9.86 23.86
CA LEU A 614 12.38 -8.74 24.16
C LEU A 614 13.84 -9.03 23.77
N GLU A 615 14.34 -10.24 24.05
CA GLU A 615 15.68 -10.68 23.65
C GLU A 615 15.82 -10.68 22.12
N ALA A 616 14.83 -11.22 21.40
CA ALA A 616 14.86 -11.25 19.93
C ALA A 616 14.81 -9.86 19.30
N LEU A 617 13.99 -8.95 19.84
CA LEU A 617 13.95 -7.55 19.38
C LEU A 617 15.26 -6.81 19.69
N CYS A 618 15.80 -6.98 20.91
CA CYS A 618 17.08 -6.39 21.30
C CYS A 618 18.20 -6.82 20.34
N ASP A 619 18.27 -8.11 20.04
CA ASP A 619 19.28 -8.65 19.13
C ASP A 619 19.07 -8.14 17.71
N ALA A 620 17.84 -8.10 17.21
CA ALA A 620 17.53 -7.52 15.88
C ALA A 620 17.92 -6.04 15.79
N ILE A 621 17.76 -5.25 16.87
CA ILE A 621 18.23 -3.85 16.94
C ILE A 621 19.76 -3.78 16.90
N LYS A 622 20.47 -4.68 17.62
CA LYS A 622 21.94 -4.76 17.56
C LYS A 622 22.42 -5.11 16.14
N VAL A 623 21.76 -6.07 15.49
CA VAL A 623 22.03 -6.43 14.09
C VAL A 623 21.79 -5.24 13.17
N HIS A 624 20.70 -4.51 13.34
CA HIS A 624 20.37 -3.31 12.57
C HIS A 624 21.44 -2.22 12.78
N ARG A 625 21.92 -2.03 14.02
CA ARG A 625 23.03 -1.10 14.32
C ARG A 625 24.27 -1.47 13.51
N SER A 626 24.69 -2.73 13.52
CA SER A 626 25.86 -3.19 12.77
C SER A 626 25.64 -3.09 11.26
N LEU A 627 24.43 -3.43 10.77
CA LEU A 627 24.07 -3.27 9.36
C LEU A 627 24.19 -1.82 8.89
N TYR A 628 23.75 -0.87 9.73
CA TYR A 628 23.87 0.56 9.43
C TYR A 628 25.28 1.10 9.59
N LEU A 629 25.96 0.83 10.74
CA LEU A 629 27.26 1.43 11.04
C LEU A 629 28.41 0.77 10.29
N ASP A 630 28.47 -0.54 10.26
CA ASP A 630 29.53 -1.33 9.65
C ASP A 630 29.20 -1.63 8.19
N GLY A 631 27.99 -2.14 7.95
CA GLY A 631 27.49 -2.53 6.63
C GLY A 631 27.19 -1.35 5.70
N LYS A 632 26.99 -0.13 6.21
CA LYS A 632 26.52 1.05 5.45
C LYS A 632 25.26 0.77 4.65
N ILE A 633 24.37 -0.04 5.21
CA ILE A 633 23.10 -0.46 4.60
C ILE A 633 21.98 -0.12 5.58
N LEU A 634 20.99 0.62 5.09
CA LEU A 634 19.76 0.94 5.80
C LEU A 634 18.66 -0.04 5.37
N HIS A 635 17.95 -0.65 6.33
CA HIS A 635 17.01 -1.76 6.08
C HIS A 635 15.72 -1.29 5.41
N ARG A 636 15.05 -0.27 5.97
CA ARG A 636 13.87 0.42 5.42
C ARG A 636 12.56 -0.38 5.38
N ASP A 637 12.53 -1.59 5.92
CA ASP A 637 11.33 -2.43 6.02
C ASP A 637 11.36 -3.26 7.30
N ILE A 638 11.49 -2.59 8.43
CA ILE A 638 11.39 -3.26 9.74
C ILE A 638 9.91 -3.60 9.99
N SER A 639 9.65 -4.90 10.16
CA SER A 639 8.31 -5.44 10.40
C SER A 639 8.39 -6.77 11.17
N GLU A 640 7.25 -7.22 11.71
CA GLU A 640 7.18 -8.54 12.36
C GLU A 640 7.55 -9.70 11.43
N ASN A 641 7.40 -9.53 10.10
CA ASN A 641 7.72 -10.57 9.12
C ASN A 641 9.20 -10.63 8.78
N ASN A 642 9.94 -9.56 9.04
CA ASN A 642 11.36 -9.41 8.71
C ASN A 642 12.28 -9.60 9.91
N ILE A 643 11.71 -10.04 11.06
CA ILE A 643 12.43 -10.44 12.26
C ILE A 643 12.10 -11.89 12.55
N ILE A 644 13.14 -12.72 12.68
CA ILE A 644 12.98 -14.13 12.99
C ILE A 644 13.70 -14.50 14.30
N ILE A 645 13.14 -15.47 14.99
CA ILE A 645 13.76 -16.09 16.18
C ILE A 645 14.49 -17.34 15.71
N THR A 646 15.76 -17.43 16.06
CA THR A 646 16.66 -18.50 15.66
C THR A 646 17.32 -19.18 16.87
N ASP A 647 18.07 -20.25 16.62
CA ASP A 647 18.97 -20.86 17.59
C ASP A 647 20.28 -20.04 17.63
N PRO A 648 20.67 -19.44 18.78
CA PRO A 648 21.92 -18.68 18.92
C PRO A 648 23.17 -19.46 18.48
N ALA A 649 23.17 -20.78 18.63
CA ALA A 649 24.29 -21.61 18.20
C ALA A 649 24.50 -21.63 16.67
N LYS A 650 23.43 -21.35 15.89
CA LYS A 650 23.45 -21.32 14.42
C LYS A 650 23.56 -19.91 13.85
N SER A 651 23.38 -18.89 14.69
CA SER A 651 23.23 -17.48 14.30
C SER A 651 24.19 -16.52 14.99
N ASP A 652 25.46 -16.93 15.10
CA ASP A 652 26.56 -16.12 15.63
C ASP A 652 26.29 -15.57 17.08
N GLY A 653 25.45 -16.26 17.86
CA GLY A 653 25.08 -15.91 19.23
C GLY A 653 23.79 -15.06 19.32
N PHE A 654 23.15 -14.72 18.22
CA PHE A 654 21.93 -13.92 18.18
C PHE A 654 20.67 -14.81 18.26
N LYS A 655 19.75 -14.47 19.15
CA LYS A 655 18.41 -15.07 19.22
C LYS A 655 17.48 -14.45 18.17
N GLY A 656 17.57 -13.14 17.95
CA GLY A 656 16.84 -12.40 16.94
C GLY A 656 17.69 -12.07 15.72
N MET A 657 17.18 -12.31 14.51
CA MET A 657 17.85 -12.01 13.25
C MET A 657 16.97 -11.15 12.35
N LEU A 658 17.62 -10.28 11.56
CA LEU A 658 16.98 -9.55 10.47
C LEU A 658 17.09 -10.33 9.15
N ILE A 659 16.01 -10.29 8.38
CA ILE A 659 15.90 -10.88 7.03
C ILE A 659 15.24 -9.88 6.07
N ASP A 660 15.28 -10.16 4.79
CA ASP A 660 14.63 -9.41 3.70
C ASP A 660 15.25 -8.02 3.45
N LEU A 661 16.38 -7.98 2.75
CA LEU A 661 17.02 -6.75 2.32
C LEU A 661 16.51 -6.23 0.95
N ASP A 662 15.38 -6.73 0.43
CA ASP A 662 14.81 -6.31 -0.86
C ASP A 662 14.53 -4.80 -0.94
N LEU A 663 14.20 -4.17 0.19
CA LEU A 663 13.94 -2.73 0.28
C LEU A 663 15.11 -1.93 0.83
N ALA A 664 16.19 -2.59 1.22
CA ALA A 664 17.35 -1.96 1.80
C ALA A 664 18.09 -1.04 0.80
N LYS A 665 18.85 -0.09 1.34
CA LYS A 665 19.61 0.89 0.56
C LYS A 665 21.02 1.03 1.12
N GLU A 666 22.02 0.92 0.25
CA GLU A 666 23.41 1.23 0.58
C GLU A 666 23.61 2.76 0.67
N GLU A 667 24.29 3.22 1.72
CA GLU A 667 24.58 4.63 1.93
C GLU A 667 25.46 5.19 0.78
N GLY A 668 25.20 6.44 0.39
CA GLY A 668 25.95 7.09 -0.71
C GLY A 668 25.51 6.69 -2.13
N LYS A 669 24.68 5.68 -2.30
CA LYS A 669 24.08 5.38 -3.60
C LYS A 669 22.84 6.25 -3.84
N GLY A 670 22.62 6.62 -5.10
CA GLY A 670 21.52 7.44 -5.59
C GLY A 670 20.11 6.93 -5.18
N PRO A 671 19.03 7.42 -5.77
CA PRO A 671 17.66 7.01 -5.44
C PRO A 671 17.49 5.50 -5.41
N SER A 672 16.72 4.97 -4.46
CA SER A 672 16.57 3.49 -4.25
C SER A 672 15.83 2.76 -5.38
N GLY A 673 15.47 3.42 -6.48
CA GLY A 673 14.63 2.85 -7.54
C GLY A 673 13.19 2.54 -7.11
N ALA A 674 12.81 2.94 -5.90
CA ALA A 674 11.43 2.78 -5.42
C ALA A 674 10.57 3.91 -5.99
N ARG A 675 9.46 3.56 -6.63
CA ARG A 675 8.47 4.55 -7.10
C ARG A 675 7.70 5.19 -5.93
N HIS A 676 7.78 4.61 -4.74
CA HIS A 676 6.94 4.97 -3.57
C HIS A 676 7.69 4.85 -2.26
N ARG A 677 7.04 5.34 -1.21
CA ARG A 677 7.40 5.09 0.19
C ARG A 677 7.53 3.59 0.39
N THR A 678 8.61 3.17 1.05
CA THR A 678 8.91 1.76 1.29
C THR A 678 8.69 1.43 2.75
N GLY A 679 8.21 0.24 3.03
CA GLY A 679 7.96 -0.27 4.37
C GLY A 679 6.55 -0.83 4.52
N THR A 680 6.33 -1.59 5.58
CA THR A 680 5.03 -2.14 5.97
C THR A 680 4.23 -1.04 6.68
N MET A 681 3.01 -0.77 6.22
CA MET A 681 2.21 0.40 6.60
C MET A 681 2.07 0.56 8.13
N GLU A 682 1.78 -0.54 8.81
CA GLU A 682 1.59 -0.59 10.26
C GLU A 682 2.83 -0.11 11.03
N PHE A 683 4.02 -0.36 10.48
CA PHE A 683 5.31 -0.07 11.14
C PHE A 683 6.05 1.12 10.54
N MET A 684 5.51 1.72 9.47
CA MET A 684 6.15 2.87 8.83
C MET A 684 6.21 4.06 9.77
N ALA A 685 7.38 4.68 9.87
CA ALA A 685 7.62 5.85 10.71
C ALA A 685 6.82 7.08 10.25
N ILE A 686 6.47 7.95 11.18
CA ILE A 686 5.63 9.14 10.95
C ILE A 686 6.22 10.02 9.85
N GLU A 687 7.52 10.33 9.91
CA GLU A 687 8.16 11.20 8.92
C GLU A 687 8.25 10.54 7.53
N VAL A 688 8.41 9.21 7.47
CA VAL A 688 8.35 8.46 6.20
C VAL A 688 6.95 8.50 5.61
N LEU A 689 5.90 8.37 6.43
CA LEU A 689 4.51 8.55 6.01
C LEU A 689 4.24 9.97 5.48
N LEU A 690 4.96 10.97 5.95
CA LEU A 690 4.89 12.36 5.48
C LEU A 690 5.79 12.66 4.27
N GLY A 691 6.61 11.69 3.82
CA GLY A 691 7.43 11.80 2.62
C GLY A 691 8.88 12.21 2.87
N THR A 692 9.34 12.22 4.13
CA THR A 692 10.75 12.46 4.48
C THR A 692 11.62 11.28 4.06
N SER A 693 12.88 11.55 3.73
CA SER A 693 13.86 10.50 3.41
C SER A 693 14.08 9.56 4.59
N HIS A 694 14.15 8.27 4.32
CA HIS A 694 14.29 7.23 5.34
C HIS A 694 15.68 7.27 5.98
N THR A 695 15.74 7.23 7.31
CA THR A 695 16.97 7.22 8.11
C THR A 695 16.97 6.06 9.12
N TYR A 696 18.09 5.82 9.81
CA TYR A 696 18.18 4.77 10.83
C TYR A 696 17.19 4.99 12.02
N ARG A 697 16.88 6.26 12.34
CA ARG A 697 15.90 6.60 13.36
C ARG A 697 14.51 6.06 12.98
N HIS A 698 14.16 6.12 11.71
CA HIS A 698 12.86 5.64 11.21
C HIS A 698 12.75 4.11 11.31
N ASP A 699 13.85 3.40 11.12
CA ASP A 699 13.90 1.95 11.35
C ASP A 699 13.77 1.63 12.86
N LEU A 700 14.40 2.42 13.74
CA LEU A 700 14.22 2.28 15.20
C LEU A 700 12.78 2.58 15.64
N GLU A 701 12.15 3.59 15.05
CA GLU A 701 10.72 3.87 15.24
C GLU A 701 9.84 2.68 14.80
N ALA A 702 10.17 2.05 13.68
CA ALA A 702 9.48 0.84 13.22
C ALA A 702 9.67 -0.35 14.19
N PHE A 703 10.84 -0.56 14.78
CA PHE A 703 11.04 -1.56 15.85
C PHE A 703 10.14 -1.31 17.05
N PHE A 704 9.98 -0.05 17.45
CA PHE A 704 9.07 0.33 18.53
C PHE A 704 7.61 -0.02 18.20
N TYR A 705 7.19 0.26 16.98
CA TYR A 705 5.84 -0.12 16.53
C TYR A 705 5.64 -1.64 16.46
N VAL A 706 6.67 -2.39 16.08
CA VAL A 706 6.62 -3.87 16.14
C VAL A 706 6.46 -4.36 17.58
N LEU A 707 7.17 -3.79 18.56
CA LEU A 707 7.01 -4.13 19.96
C LEU A 707 5.57 -3.90 20.45
N ILE A 708 5.02 -2.70 20.21
CA ILE A 708 3.63 -2.35 20.57
C ILE A 708 2.64 -3.32 19.93
N TRP A 709 2.78 -3.53 18.63
CA TRP A 709 1.90 -4.39 17.85
C TRP A 709 1.85 -5.83 18.33
N LEU A 710 3.03 -6.40 18.58
CA LEU A 710 3.14 -7.78 19.03
C LEU A 710 2.63 -7.94 20.48
N SER A 711 2.90 -6.97 21.36
CA SER A 711 2.43 -6.98 22.73
C SER A 711 0.90 -6.90 22.81
N ALA A 712 0.26 -6.01 22.04
CA ALA A 712 -1.18 -5.89 22.00
C ALA A 712 -1.83 -7.10 21.31
N ARG A 713 -1.53 -7.33 20.03
CA ARG A 713 -2.26 -8.31 19.21
C ARG A 713 -1.91 -9.77 19.53
N ARG A 714 -0.64 -10.06 19.72
CA ARG A 714 -0.21 -11.42 20.05
C ARG A 714 -0.51 -11.78 21.50
N GLY A 715 -0.44 -10.80 22.37
CA GLY A 715 -0.82 -10.96 23.76
C GLY A 715 -2.25 -11.47 23.91
N TRP A 716 -3.21 -10.90 23.18
CA TRP A 716 -4.61 -11.38 23.20
C TRP A 716 -4.73 -12.85 22.80
N ALA A 717 -3.96 -13.29 21.81
CA ALA A 717 -3.99 -14.69 21.35
C ALA A 717 -3.39 -15.66 22.38
N LEU A 718 -2.38 -15.24 23.15
CA LEU A 718 -1.73 -16.07 24.18
C LEU A 718 -2.54 -16.12 25.46
N SER A 719 -3.07 -14.99 25.93
CA SER A 719 -3.85 -14.89 27.15
C SER A 719 -5.30 -15.36 26.98
N LYS A 720 -5.73 -15.66 25.75
CA LYS A 720 -7.13 -15.94 25.38
C LYS A 720 -8.07 -14.77 25.74
N ALA A 721 -7.54 -13.58 25.91
CA ALA A 721 -8.34 -12.37 26.08
C ALA A 721 -9.09 -12.03 24.79
N SER A 722 -10.27 -11.45 24.93
CA SER A 722 -11.01 -10.93 23.78
C SER A 722 -10.40 -9.60 23.35
N PRO A 723 -10.04 -9.42 22.06
CA PRO A 723 -9.55 -8.12 21.58
C PRO A 723 -10.66 -7.06 21.72
N PRO A 724 -10.29 -5.79 21.90
CA PRO A 724 -11.26 -4.69 21.88
C PRO A 724 -12.08 -4.73 20.60
N ARG A 725 -13.36 -4.39 20.66
CA ARG A 725 -14.26 -4.36 19.47
C ARG A 725 -13.74 -3.43 18.38
N GLN A 726 -13.03 -2.36 18.80
CA GLN A 726 -12.31 -1.45 17.91
C GLN A 726 -10.94 -1.19 18.54
N SER A 727 -9.89 -1.72 17.93
CA SER A 727 -8.51 -1.46 18.35
C SER A 727 -8.03 -0.13 17.78
N CYS A 728 -7.38 0.71 18.60
CA CYS A 728 -6.70 1.94 18.17
C CYS A 728 -5.66 1.65 17.07
N LEU A 729 -5.01 0.48 17.15
CA LEU A 729 -4.01 0.04 16.16
C LEU A 729 -4.59 -0.16 14.76
N SER A 730 -5.90 -0.31 14.60
CA SER A 730 -6.54 -0.40 13.27
C SER A 730 -6.33 0.86 12.43
N SER A 731 -6.21 2.00 13.08
CA SER A 731 -5.96 3.30 12.42
C SER A 731 -4.52 3.44 11.90
N TRP A 732 -3.60 2.53 12.26
CA TRP A 732 -2.21 2.56 11.78
C TRP A 732 -2.03 2.00 10.37
N TYR A 733 -3.08 1.38 9.80
CA TYR A 733 -3.06 0.80 8.45
C TYR A 733 -4.33 1.08 7.64
N THR A 734 -5.22 1.94 8.13
CA THR A 734 -6.43 2.36 7.41
C THR A 734 -6.41 3.85 7.11
N GLY A 735 -6.84 4.24 5.92
CA GLY A 735 -6.83 5.63 5.46
C GLY A 735 -5.62 6.01 4.62
N SER A 736 -5.45 7.29 4.36
CA SER A 736 -4.31 7.81 3.60
C SER A 736 -3.02 7.81 4.44
N TYR A 737 -1.86 7.90 3.77
CA TYR A 737 -0.58 8.08 4.46
C TYR A 737 -0.58 9.26 5.44
N GLN A 738 -1.25 10.35 5.08
CA GLN A 738 -1.35 11.54 5.93
C GLN A 738 -2.24 11.27 7.15
N ASP A 739 -3.34 10.51 6.99
CA ASP A 739 -4.23 10.16 8.10
C ASP A 739 -3.51 9.26 9.09
N ILE A 740 -2.82 8.23 8.61
CA ILE A 740 -2.02 7.32 9.44
C ILE A 740 -0.92 8.09 10.17
N ALA A 741 -0.20 8.99 9.48
CA ALA A 741 0.82 9.82 10.11
C ALA A 741 0.24 10.72 11.21
N ARG A 742 -0.96 11.28 10.99
CA ARG A 742 -1.65 12.12 11.97
C ARG A 742 -2.02 11.32 13.22
N VAL A 743 -2.59 10.13 13.04
CA VAL A 743 -2.94 9.24 14.16
C VAL A 743 -1.70 8.87 14.96
N LYS A 744 -0.68 8.30 14.30
CA LYS A 744 0.57 7.94 14.98
C LYS A 744 1.23 9.12 15.68
N ARG A 745 1.14 10.32 15.11
CA ARG A 745 1.65 11.54 15.73
C ARG A 745 0.87 11.91 16.99
N GLY A 746 -0.44 11.72 17.01
CA GLY A 746 -1.28 11.86 18.21
C GLY A 746 -0.89 10.88 19.29
N ASP A 747 -0.80 9.61 18.92
CA ASP A 747 -0.45 8.50 19.81
C ASP A 747 0.95 8.66 20.44
N MET A 748 1.93 9.15 19.68
CA MET A 748 3.31 9.31 20.13
C MET A 748 3.62 10.71 20.69
N GLY A 749 2.77 11.71 20.44
CA GLY A 749 3.00 13.12 20.75
C GLY A 749 3.06 13.45 22.24
N SER A 750 2.36 12.69 23.03
CA SER A 750 2.32 12.83 24.49
C SER A 750 2.37 11.47 25.16
N GLU A 751 2.68 11.47 26.45
CA GLU A 751 2.62 10.24 27.25
C GLU A 751 1.20 9.71 27.32
N ASN A 752 0.21 10.59 27.43
CA ASN A 752 -1.21 10.24 27.47
C ASN A 752 -1.66 9.57 26.15
N GLY A 753 -1.17 10.03 24.99
CA GLY A 753 -1.47 9.38 23.69
C GLY A 753 -1.03 7.92 23.66
N LEU A 754 0.19 7.64 24.16
CA LEU A 754 0.69 6.27 24.24
C LEU A 754 -0.12 5.42 25.24
N LEU A 755 -0.59 6.00 26.36
CA LEU A 755 -1.34 5.25 27.38
C LEU A 755 -2.58 4.57 26.81
N TYR A 756 -3.32 5.21 25.91
CA TYR A 756 -4.48 4.60 25.25
C TYR A 756 -4.15 3.32 24.49
N ILE A 757 -2.97 3.26 23.87
CA ILE A 757 -2.50 2.05 23.19
C ILE A 757 -2.06 1.00 24.21
N LEU A 758 -1.37 1.41 25.29
CA LEU A 758 -0.90 0.51 26.33
C LEU A 758 -2.06 -0.12 27.12
N GLU A 759 -3.24 0.53 27.19
CA GLU A 759 -4.45 -0.05 27.76
C GLU A 759 -4.97 -1.26 26.96
N GLU A 760 -4.63 -1.38 25.66
CA GLU A 760 -4.96 -2.55 24.86
C GLU A 760 -4.06 -3.76 25.17
N PHE A 761 -3.00 -3.60 25.95
CA PHE A 761 -2.12 -4.71 26.32
C PHE A 761 -2.84 -5.61 27.35
N PRO A 762 -2.85 -6.93 27.14
CA PRO A 762 -3.30 -7.86 28.16
C PRO A 762 -2.42 -7.76 29.40
N GLU A 763 -2.99 -8.09 30.58
CA GLU A 763 -2.32 -8.02 31.87
C GLU A 763 -0.94 -8.72 31.88
N GLU A 764 -0.80 -9.85 31.18
CA GLU A 764 0.46 -10.58 31.03
C GLU A 764 1.59 -9.75 30.39
N PHE A 765 1.23 -8.62 29.72
CA PHE A 765 2.17 -7.70 29.06
C PHE A 765 2.32 -6.36 29.81
N ASP A 766 1.77 -6.24 31.02
CA ASP A 766 1.93 -5.04 31.83
C ASP A 766 3.39 -4.73 32.13
N CYS A 767 4.21 -5.77 32.28
CA CYS A 767 5.66 -5.65 32.44
C CYS A 767 6.40 -5.00 31.25
N VAL A 768 5.77 -4.91 30.08
CA VAL A 768 6.34 -4.27 28.88
C VAL A 768 5.99 -2.77 28.80
N LYS A 769 4.95 -2.33 29.51
CA LYS A 769 4.48 -0.93 29.45
C LYS A 769 5.54 0.11 29.84
N PRO A 770 6.34 -0.09 30.93
CA PRO A 770 7.41 0.86 31.25
C PRO A 770 8.49 0.93 30.16
N LEU A 771 8.84 -0.21 29.54
CA LEU A 771 9.77 -0.22 28.40
C LEU A 771 9.22 0.62 27.23
N CYS A 772 7.94 0.49 26.91
CA CYS A 772 7.33 1.30 25.85
C CYS A 772 7.37 2.80 26.17
N LYS A 773 7.11 3.21 27.40
CA LYS A 773 7.23 4.60 27.86
C LYS A 773 8.67 5.12 27.70
N ARG A 774 9.66 4.31 28.12
CA ARG A 774 11.09 4.66 28.03
C ARG A 774 11.54 4.78 26.57
N ILE A 775 11.17 3.84 25.69
CA ILE A 775 11.52 3.92 24.25
C ILE A 775 10.86 5.15 23.61
N ARG A 776 9.58 5.41 23.94
CA ARG A 776 8.91 6.61 23.46
C ARG A 776 9.68 7.89 23.87
N SER A 777 10.09 8.03 25.11
CA SER A 777 10.83 9.20 25.59
C SER A 777 12.18 9.39 24.88
N ILE A 778 12.83 8.30 24.45
CA ILE A 778 14.08 8.33 23.67
C ILE A 778 13.81 8.79 22.23
N LEU A 779 12.80 8.19 21.56
CA LEU A 779 12.51 8.45 20.14
C LEU A 779 11.77 9.77 19.90
N PHE A 780 10.90 10.17 20.85
CA PHE A 780 9.99 11.32 20.72
C PHE A 780 10.22 12.28 21.90
N SER A 781 11.34 13.01 21.84
CA SER A 781 11.67 14.02 22.87
C SER A 781 10.68 15.19 22.86
N GLN A 782 10.67 16.01 23.94
CA GLN A 782 9.73 17.14 24.12
C GLN A 782 9.74 18.19 22.99
N LYS A 783 10.79 18.26 22.17
CA LYS A 783 10.92 19.20 21.05
C LYS A 783 10.32 18.71 19.71
N GLY A 784 9.67 17.56 19.70
CA GLY A 784 8.92 17.09 18.53
C GLY A 784 9.61 15.99 17.73
N PHE A 785 8.95 15.58 16.68
CA PHE A 785 9.21 14.41 15.83
C PHE A 785 10.23 14.67 14.73
N THR A 786 10.99 15.73 14.81
CA THR A 786 11.78 16.21 13.69
C THR A 786 13.26 15.94 13.87
N GLY A 787 13.81 15.27 12.87
CA GLY A 787 15.24 15.12 12.71
C GLY A 787 15.81 13.83 13.28
N THR A 788 16.87 13.38 12.62
CA THR A 788 17.65 12.21 13.02
C THR A 788 18.96 12.70 13.63
N PRO A 789 19.34 12.28 14.85
CA PRO A 789 20.62 12.61 15.44
C PRO A 789 21.78 12.20 14.52
N LYS A 790 22.81 13.03 14.39
CA LYS A 790 24.01 12.72 13.61
C LYS A 790 24.80 11.56 14.19
N ASP A 791 24.84 11.48 15.52
CA ASP A 791 25.44 10.37 16.24
C ASP A 791 24.40 9.28 16.51
N PRO A 792 24.49 8.14 15.85
CA PRO A 792 23.54 7.06 16.03
C PRO A 792 23.56 6.44 17.44
N SER A 793 24.66 6.56 18.18
CA SER A 793 24.79 6.01 19.54
C SER A 793 23.77 6.64 20.50
N LEU A 794 23.37 7.89 20.24
CA LEU A 794 22.38 8.61 21.06
C LEU A 794 20.98 7.94 21.06
N LEU A 795 20.69 7.13 20.05
CA LEU A 795 19.43 6.37 19.99
C LEU A 795 19.64 4.86 20.22
N TYR A 796 20.67 4.26 19.58
CA TYR A 796 20.87 2.82 19.73
C TYR A 796 21.22 2.40 21.15
N ASP A 797 22.16 3.09 21.80
CA ASP A 797 22.64 2.69 23.12
C ASP A 797 21.54 2.74 24.19
N PRO A 798 20.79 3.84 24.37
CA PRO A 798 19.73 3.88 25.38
C PRO A 798 18.56 2.94 25.07
N ILE A 799 18.23 2.69 23.77
CA ILE A 799 17.19 1.73 23.40
C ILE A 799 17.63 0.30 23.73
N ILE A 800 18.83 -0.10 23.34
CA ILE A 800 19.38 -1.43 23.64
C ILE A 800 19.44 -1.64 25.15
N THR A 801 19.92 -0.66 25.92
CA THR A 801 19.96 -0.71 27.39
C THR A 801 18.56 -0.87 27.97
N ALA A 802 17.57 -0.12 27.48
CA ALA A 802 16.19 -0.25 27.93
C ALA A 802 15.63 -1.67 27.74
N PHE A 803 15.89 -2.32 26.61
CA PHE A 803 15.50 -3.70 26.38
C PHE A 803 16.21 -4.68 27.32
N GLN A 804 17.51 -4.48 27.57
CA GLN A 804 18.31 -5.33 28.46
C GLN A 804 17.83 -5.21 29.92
N ASP A 805 17.62 -3.97 30.40
CA ASP A 805 17.11 -3.69 31.75
C ASP A 805 15.72 -4.32 31.95
N ALA A 806 14.81 -4.13 31.00
CA ALA A 806 13.48 -4.72 31.06
C ALA A 806 13.52 -6.25 31.08
N THR A 807 14.37 -6.84 30.24
CA THR A 807 14.53 -8.30 30.17
C THR A 807 15.07 -8.84 31.51
N ALA A 808 16.10 -8.20 32.08
CA ALA A 808 16.70 -8.59 33.34
C ALA A 808 15.69 -8.48 34.51
N ALA A 809 14.92 -7.40 34.62
CA ALA A 809 13.89 -7.20 35.62
C ALA A 809 12.79 -8.28 35.54
N ILE A 810 12.30 -8.57 34.35
CA ILE A 810 11.26 -9.60 34.15
C ILE A 810 11.81 -11.00 34.49
N GLN A 811 13.06 -11.30 34.20
CA GLN A 811 13.70 -12.57 34.56
C GLN A 811 13.92 -12.71 36.08
N ALA A 812 14.20 -11.60 36.78
CA ALA A 812 14.34 -11.56 38.20
C ALA A 812 12.99 -11.63 38.94
N GLY A 813 11.88 -11.44 38.27
CA GLY A 813 10.53 -11.31 38.86
C GLY A 813 10.31 -9.94 39.50
N ASP A 814 11.16 -8.97 39.22
CA ASP A 814 11.07 -7.60 39.73
C ASP A 814 10.12 -6.75 38.90
N ALA A 815 9.48 -5.76 39.54
CA ALA A 815 8.72 -4.75 38.82
C ALA A 815 9.69 -3.84 38.04
N TYR A 816 9.64 -3.89 36.72
CA TYR A 816 10.35 -2.93 35.85
C TYR A 816 9.58 -1.60 35.89
N THR A 817 10.17 -0.58 36.49
CA THR A 817 9.56 0.75 36.66
C THR A 817 10.14 1.80 35.70
#